data_fdd5cb2ede861af72fd4885756ffd9d4
#
_entry.id   fdd5cb2ede861af72fd4885756ffd9d4
#
_cell.length_a   1.000
_cell.length_b   1.000
_cell.length_c   1.000
_cell.angle_alpha   90.00
_cell.angle_beta   90.00
_cell.angle_gamma   90.00
#
_symmetry.space_group_name_H-M   'P 1'
#
loop_
_entity.id
_entity.type
_entity.pdbx_description
1 polymer ?
#
loop_
_entity_poly.entity_id
_entity_poly.type
_entity_poly.pdbx_seq_one_letter_code
_entity_poly.pdbx_strand_id
1 'polypeptide(L)'
;MKRISVLFLTLCFAGLSAFAQKDNKALKKAQTLYDQEQFFAAGNAFLEVSKDKSLKDQKEEIQIKAAQAYLKGFQYKKALSVYEGMVAAGPKNVEVFFMYAEALRSLGQFDAAIAQYNKYNEVNPGNAQGPSRIKEIGEFKEGMNKPTRVKVTNFGRFNTRFHDYGANFYKKNGIVFVSKREEAAGKKPEAGTGEKFSDLFEAFLDKNNKWSSPTPLKGMINSPFNEGAASFTKNGTQAYFSVADKTGKIYLYVSKRASADWEAPEKISFFGDTVMLANPYLSNDGKTLYFSATNAPGGYGGIDIYSAKRKGNGWEDAINLGPIINTSNDESFPVVHESGDLMFASKGHTGYGGYDVFRSSMKDGSWSAPKNVGLPINSTADDIYYIANPSFSRGFLSSNREGTKGGFDVWEWEITPLEFNVLVTVKDDSTGKILPNATVKLYLLPDSSFRDGMTDEKGQIKFKLKSNTEYALLVNKDKYFGNTGSVSSKNEEFSKNFELTIGIAPIPPQTIVLEDILYDLNSANLRPESEKSLNILVDLMRKSPNLRIGIYSHTDSRATDRYNDSLSQARAQSVVNFLITNGIDSARMVPKGLGEQKPYTALVNGKMELLTEAFILKQPKDKQEALFQLNRRTELEVLGSDFEGNIKYKRVSGEEDSKGAGSLFEGRTGGDDK
;
A
#
# COMPACT_ATOMS: atom_id res chain seq x y z
N MET A 1 15.19 -12.11 29.02
CA MET A 1 14.27 -13.24 28.97
C MET A 1 14.76 -14.20 27.91
N LYS A 2 14.74 -15.49 28.23
CA LYS A 2 15.57 -16.54 27.64
C LYS A 2 15.37 -16.70 26.14
N ARG A 3 16.49 -16.73 25.39
CA ARG A 3 16.60 -17.06 23.96
C ARG A 3 16.09 -18.48 23.74
N ILE A 4 15.05 -18.63 22.93
CA ILE A 4 14.72 -19.90 22.30
C ILE A 4 15.20 -19.76 20.85
N SER A 5 16.40 -20.28 20.65
CA SER A 5 16.97 -20.47 19.32
C SER A 5 16.19 -21.58 18.64
N VAL A 6 15.51 -21.25 17.55
CA VAL A 6 14.88 -22.22 16.66
C VAL A 6 15.98 -22.84 15.82
N LEU A 7 16.50 -23.97 16.30
CA LEU A 7 17.41 -24.84 15.58
C LEU A 7 16.57 -25.73 14.65
N PHE A 8 16.42 -25.37 13.40
CA PHE A 8 15.67 -26.16 12.43
C PHE A 8 16.59 -26.74 11.36
N LEU A 9 16.54 -28.06 11.27
CA LEU A 9 17.07 -28.95 10.24
C LEU A 9 18.52 -29.46 10.36
N THR A 10 19.19 -29.35 11.49
CA THR A 10 20.49 -30.09 11.64
C THR A 10 20.52 -31.08 12.81
N LEU A 11 19.41 -31.37 13.48
CA LEU A 11 19.39 -32.23 14.65
C LEU A 11 18.47 -33.46 14.50
N CYS A 12 18.68 -34.24 13.45
CA CYS A 12 18.22 -35.64 13.39
C CYS A 12 19.29 -36.60 12.88
N PHE A 13 20.57 -36.37 13.19
CA PHE A 13 21.67 -37.30 12.85
C PHE A 13 22.63 -37.59 13.96
N ALA A 14 22.16 -37.66 15.21
CA ALA A 14 22.95 -38.19 16.31
C ALA A 14 22.23 -39.36 16.99
N GLY A 15 21.94 -40.39 16.19
CA GLY A 15 21.28 -41.62 16.65
C GLY A 15 21.37 -42.78 15.68
N LEU A 16 22.31 -42.72 14.74
CA LEU A 16 22.57 -43.87 13.86
C LEU A 16 23.42 -44.88 14.62
N SER A 17 22.72 -45.83 15.26
CA SER A 17 23.32 -47.13 15.61
C SER A 17 23.94 -47.69 14.33
N ALA A 18 25.23 -47.99 14.36
CA ALA A 18 25.95 -48.71 13.32
C ALA A 18 25.36 -50.10 13.14
N PHE A 19 24.22 -50.18 12.43
CA PHE A 19 23.80 -51.44 11.83
C PHE A 19 24.64 -51.70 10.62
N ALA A 20 25.23 -52.86 10.53
CA ALA A 20 26.00 -53.35 9.39
C ALA A 20 25.18 -53.16 8.12
N GLN A 21 25.49 -52.08 7.40
CA GLN A 21 24.87 -51.72 6.15
C GLN A 21 25.28 -52.80 5.13
N LYS A 22 24.37 -53.68 4.77
CA LYS A 22 24.54 -54.58 3.61
C LYS A 22 24.94 -53.67 2.46
N ASP A 23 26.09 -53.93 1.83
CA ASP A 23 26.68 -53.06 0.78
C ASP A 23 25.80 -53.12 -0.48
N ASN A 24 24.61 -52.42 -0.41
CA ASN A 24 23.68 -52.33 -1.50
C ASN A 24 24.15 -51.24 -2.47
N LYS A 25 24.73 -51.69 -3.57
CA LYS A 25 25.29 -50.80 -4.61
C LYS A 25 24.27 -49.81 -5.17
N ALA A 26 22.99 -50.18 -5.24
CA ALA A 26 21.92 -49.27 -5.72
C ALA A 26 21.60 -48.20 -4.71
N LEU A 27 21.53 -48.52 -3.38
CA LEU A 27 21.32 -47.57 -2.32
C LEU A 27 22.46 -46.52 -2.23
N LYS A 28 23.71 -47.04 -2.35
CA LYS A 28 24.91 -46.16 -2.40
C LYS A 28 24.88 -45.21 -3.59
N LYS A 29 24.41 -45.68 -4.78
CA LYS A 29 24.25 -44.84 -5.97
C LYS A 29 23.15 -43.79 -5.73
N ALA A 30 22.00 -44.14 -5.12
CA ALA A 30 20.94 -43.18 -4.80
C ALA A 30 21.44 -42.09 -3.84
N GLN A 31 22.21 -42.47 -2.80
CA GLN A 31 22.82 -41.51 -1.87
C GLN A 31 23.82 -40.62 -2.59
N THR A 32 24.68 -41.14 -3.47
CA THR A 32 25.62 -40.33 -4.25
C THR A 32 24.91 -39.30 -5.12
N LEU A 33 23.80 -39.66 -5.75
CA LEU A 33 22.98 -38.72 -6.52
C LEU A 33 22.41 -37.59 -5.62
N TYR A 34 21.97 -37.97 -4.40
CA TYR A 34 21.46 -36.98 -3.42
C TYR A 34 22.56 -36.02 -2.98
N ASP A 35 23.73 -36.53 -2.64
CA ASP A 35 24.90 -35.75 -2.21
C ASP A 35 25.46 -34.84 -3.34
N GLN A 36 25.23 -35.23 -4.60
CA GLN A 36 25.52 -34.41 -5.80
C GLN A 36 24.37 -33.46 -6.19
N GLU A 37 23.36 -33.28 -5.34
CA GLU A 37 22.19 -32.44 -5.56
C GLU A 37 21.36 -32.80 -6.82
N GLN A 38 21.54 -34.00 -7.35
CA GLN A 38 20.73 -34.56 -8.44
C GLN A 38 19.42 -35.10 -7.90
N PHE A 39 18.64 -34.21 -7.26
CA PHE A 39 17.52 -34.57 -6.38
C PHE A 39 16.40 -35.37 -7.07
N PHE A 40 16.01 -34.99 -8.29
CA PHE A 40 15.01 -35.77 -9.03
C PHE A 40 15.49 -37.19 -9.32
N ALA A 41 16.73 -37.31 -9.78
CA ALA A 41 17.34 -38.61 -10.07
C ALA A 41 17.51 -39.45 -8.77
N ALA A 42 17.93 -38.81 -7.69
CA ALA A 42 18.04 -39.43 -6.37
C ALA A 42 16.68 -39.93 -5.87
N GLY A 43 15.63 -39.11 -5.96
CA GLY A 43 14.27 -39.50 -5.57
C GLY A 43 13.75 -40.73 -6.33
N ASN A 44 13.94 -40.77 -7.65
CA ASN A 44 13.61 -41.94 -8.45
C ASN A 44 14.44 -43.18 -8.05
N ALA A 45 15.74 -43.01 -7.81
CA ALA A 45 16.64 -44.09 -7.40
C ALA A 45 16.27 -44.64 -6.02
N PHE A 46 16.03 -43.79 -5.01
CA PHE A 46 15.57 -44.21 -3.69
C PHE A 46 14.24 -44.94 -3.76
N LEU A 47 13.27 -44.44 -4.54
CA LEU A 47 11.95 -45.06 -4.67
C LEU A 47 12.06 -46.45 -5.33
N GLU A 48 12.95 -46.62 -6.29
CA GLU A 48 13.19 -47.94 -6.92
C GLU A 48 13.87 -48.89 -5.92
N VAL A 49 14.90 -48.45 -5.19
CA VAL A 49 15.57 -49.20 -4.15
C VAL A 49 14.63 -49.62 -3.01
N SER A 50 13.62 -48.82 -2.70
CA SER A 50 12.63 -49.11 -1.65
C SER A 50 11.77 -50.35 -1.96
N LYS A 51 11.77 -50.86 -3.21
CA LYS A 51 11.07 -52.05 -3.63
C LYS A 51 11.88 -53.34 -3.42
N ASP A 52 13.19 -53.21 -3.11
CA ASP A 52 14.07 -54.36 -2.88
C ASP A 52 13.69 -55.08 -1.58
N LYS A 53 13.30 -56.33 -1.70
CA LYS A 53 12.89 -57.19 -0.57
C LYS A 53 14.01 -57.39 0.46
N SER A 54 15.27 -57.32 0.03
CA SER A 54 16.42 -57.44 0.95
C SER A 54 16.59 -56.24 1.88
N LEU A 55 15.96 -55.09 1.55
CA LEU A 55 15.97 -53.87 2.34
C LEU A 55 14.63 -53.55 3.01
N LYS A 56 13.80 -54.58 3.23
CA LYS A 56 12.45 -54.45 3.81
C LYS A 56 12.47 -53.66 5.14
N ASP A 57 13.45 -53.89 5.98
CA ASP A 57 13.57 -53.20 7.27
C ASP A 57 13.99 -51.75 7.18
N GLN A 58 14.59 -51.34 6.06
CA GLN A 58 15.03 -49.96 5.76
C GLN A 58 14.06 -49.26 4.79
N LYS A 59 13.01 -49.93 4.33
CA LYS A 59 12.10 -49.44 3.27
C LYS A 59 11.56 -48.04 3.62
N GLU A 60 11.10 -47.84 4.82
CA GLU A 60 10.48 -46.60 5.27
C GLU A 60 11.49 -45.45 5.27
N GLU A 61 12.71 -45.67 5.80
CA GLU A 61 13.78 -44.65 5.77
C GLU A 61 14.16 -44.26 4.33
N ILE A 62 14.25 -45.25 3.44
CA ILE A 62 14.54 -45.04 2.01
C ILE A 62 13.40 -44.23 1.34
N GLN A 63 12.15 -44.51 1.69
CA GLN A 63 11.01 -43.73 1.18
C GLN A 63 11.00 -42.31 1.69
N ILE A 64 11.37 -42.06 2.96
CA ILE A 64 11.56 -40.71 3.50
C ILE A 64 12.62 -39.96 2.69
N LYS A 65 13.77 -40.59 2.43
CA LYS A 65 14.83 -39.97 1.59
C LYS A 65 14.35 -39.69 0.16
N ALA A 66 13.53 -40.59 -0.42
CA ALA A 66 12.93 -40.34 -1.73
C ALA A 66 12.01 -39.12 -1.72
N ALA A 67 11.13 -38.99 -0.75
CA ALA A 67 10.23 -37.86 -0.60
C ALA A 67 10.99 -36.54 -0.36
N GLN A 68 11.99 -36.56 0.51
CA GLN A 68 12.86 -35.39 0.76
C GLN A 68 13.65 -34.98 -0.51
N ALA A 69 14.15 -35.96 -1.29
CA ALA A 69 14.80 -35.68 -2.54
C ALA A 69 13.82 -35.04 -3.55
N TYR A 70 12.60 -35.55 -3.64
CA TYR A 70 11.58 -34.92 -4.49
C TYR A 70 11.21 -33.51 -4.06
N LEU A 71 11.09 -33.23 -2.74
CA LEU A 71 10.86 -31.85 -2.25
C LEU A 71 11.99 -30.92 -2.66
N LYS A 72 13.25 -31.33 -2.45
CA LYS A 72 14.42 -30.54 -2.87
C LYS A 72 14.53 -30.35 -4.37
N GLY A 73 14.06 -31.32 -5.17
CA GLY A 73 13.98 -31.25 -6.62
C GLY A 73 12.69 -30.60 -7.15
N PHE A 74 11.91 -29.93 -6.29
CA PHE A 74 10.65 -29.26 -6.60
C PHE A 74 9.56 -30.16 -7.20
N GLN A 75 9.67 -31.47 -7.00
CA GLN A 75 8.71 -32.48 -7.45
C GLN A 75 7.64 -32.74 -6.40
N TYR A 76 6.94 -31.70 -5.98
CA TYR A 76 6.00 -31.72 -4.84
C TYR A 76 4.94 -32.81 -4.94
N LYS A 77 4.31 -32.99 -6.12
CA LYS A 77 3.29 -34.04 -6.32
C LYS A 77 3.85 -35.45 -6.07
N LYS A 78 5.11 -35.71 -6.48
CA LYS A 78 5.76 -37.00 -6.22
C LYS A 78 6.08 -37.17 -4.74
N ALA A 79 6.58 -36.12 -4.09
CA ALA A 79 6.85 -36.14 -2.64
C ALA A 79 5.58 -36.44 -1.86
N LEU A 80 4.48 -35.70 -2.12
CA LEU A 80 3.19 -35.93 -1.47
C LEU A 80 2.68 -37.35 -1.70
N SER A 81 2.75 -37.90 -2.94
CA SER A 81 2.34 -39.25 -3.24
C SER A 81 3.12 -40.33 -2.45
N VAL A 82 4.44 -40.06 -2.21
CA VAL A 82 5.24 -41.00 -1.37
C VAL A 82 4.79 -40.91 0.08
N TYR A 83 4.62 -39.72 0.66
CA TYR A 83 4.13 -39.55 2.02
C TYR A 83 2.72 -40.09 2.22
N GLU A 84 1.82 -39.86 1.28
CA GLU A 84 0.45 -40.40 1.28
C GLU A 84 0.46 -41.93 1.33
N GLY A 85 1.27 -42.57 0.48
CA GLY A 85 1.44 -44.02 0.49
C GLY A 85 2.02 -44.55 1.80
N MET A 86 2.95 -43.83 2.42
CA MET A 86 3.50 -44.20 3.73
C MET A 86 2.46 -44.09 4.85
N VAL A 87 1.69 -42.99 4.87
CA VAL A 87 0.64 -42.74 5.87
C VAL A 87 -0.47 -43.81 5.72
N ALA A 88 -0.87 -44.16 4.49
CA ALA A 88 -1.86 -45.19 4.22
C ALA A 88 -1.39 -46.58 4.70
N ALA A 89 -0.07 -46.86 4.67
CA ALA A 89 0.51 -48.11 5.11
C ALA A 89 0.69 -48.20 6.65
N GLY A 90 0.48 -47.10 7.39
CA GLY A 90 0.73 -47.03 8.83
C GLY A 90 2.21 -46.95 9.14
N PRO A 91 2.82 -45.74 9.12
CA PRO A 91 4.26 -45.58 9.28
C PRO A 91 4.70 -45.94 10.72
N LYS A 92 5.86 -46.59 10.85
CA LYS A 92 6.51 -46.86 12.15
C LYS A 92 7.19 -45.59 12.70
N ASN A 93 7.76 -44.79 11.80
CA ASN A 93 8.36 -43.51 12.15
C ASN A 93 7.27 -42.45 12.18
N VAL A 94 6.90 -42.00 13.36
CA VAL A 94 5.83 -41.00 13.58
C VAL A 94 6.16 -39.64 12.96
N GLU A 95 7.43 -39.32 12.71
CA GLU A 95 7.87 -38.09 12.05
C GLU A 95 7.36 -37.99 10.60
N VAL A 96 6.96 -39.09 9.98
CA VAL A 96 6.35 -39.09 8.63
C VAL A 96 5.11 -38.21 8.58
N PHE A 97 4.26 -38.23 9.64
CA PHE A 97 3.08 -37.35 9.70
C PHE A 97 3.49 -35.89 9.71
N PHE A 98 4.52 -35.54 10.51
CA PHE A 98 5.03 -34.18 10.58
C PHE A 98 5.64 -33.72 9.23
N MET A 99 6.51 -34.54 8.63
CA MET A 99 7.13 -34.22 7.33
C MET A 99 6.08 -34.08 6.21
N TYR A 100 5.05 -34.91 6.22
CA TYR A 100 3.93 -34.82 5.28
C TYR A 100 3.14 -33.52 5.49
N ALA A 101 2.85 -33.18 6.76
CA ALA A 101 2.18 -31.94 7.11
C ALA A 101 2.98 -30.70 6.66
N GLU A 102 4.32 -30.67 6.86
CA GLU A 102 5.18 -29.58 6.38
C GLU A 102 5.14 -29.45 4.84
N ALA A 103 5.16 -30.56 4.12
CA ALA A 103 5.04 -30.55 2.66
C ALA A 103 3.68 -30.02 2.18
N LEU A 104 2.59 -30.39 2.87
CA LEU A 104 1.24 -29.87 2.57
C LEU A 104 1.14 -28.39 2.92
N ARG A 105 1.70 -27.95 4.06
CA ARG A 105 1.70 -26.58 4.52
C ARG A 105 2.41 -25.65 3.52
N SER A 106 3.59 -26.06 3.03
CA SER A 106 4.35 -25.28 2.06
C SER A 106 3.63 -25.07 0.74
N LEU A 107 2.67 -25.95 0.42
CA LEU A 107 1.81 -25.86 -0.77
C LEU A 107 0.46 -25.19 -0.49
N GLY A 108 0.25 -24.61 0.68
CA GLY A 108 -1.01 -23.97 1.05
C GLY A 108 -2.16 -24.91 1.38
N GLN A 109 -1.93 -26.23 1.40
CA GLN A 109 -2.95 -27.24 1.71
C GLN A 109 -3.18 -27.36 3.23
N PHE A 110 -3.61 -26.26 3.85
CA PHE A 110 -3.62 -26.07 5.31
C PHE A 110 -4.48 -27.07 6.05
N ASP A 111 -5.69 -27.37 5.55
CA ASP A 111 -6.60 -28.29 6.25
C ASP A 111 -6.06 -29.72 6.25
N ALA A 112 -5.46 -30.15 5.13
CA ALA A 112 -4.78 -31.42 5.04
C ALA A 112 -3.50 -31.44 5.95
N ALA A 113 -2.74 -30.35 6.00
CA ALA A 113 -1.58 -30.21 6.87
C ALA A 113 -1.99 -30.33 8.36
N ILE A 114 -3.04 -29.60 8.78
CA ILE A 114 -3.59 -29.66 10.14
C ILE A 114 -4.01 -31.09 10.50
N ALA A 115 -4.66 -31.81 9.57
CA ALA A 115 -5.03 -33.19 9.81
C ALA A 115 -3.82 -34.10 10.09
N GLN A 116 -2.69 -33.89 9.38
CA GLN A 116 -1.47 -34.67 9.62
C GLN A 116 -0.75 -34.23 10.89
N TYR A 117 -0.71 -32.92 11.23
CA TYR A 117 -0.19 -32.46 12.51
C TYR A 117 -0.99 -33.02 13.69
N ASN A 118 -2.31 -33.10 13.59
CA ASN A 118 -3.12 -33.72 14.63
C ASN A 118 -2.78 -35.21 14.81
N LYS A 119 -2.62 -35.98 13.72
CA LYS A 119 -2.15 -37.37 13.80
C LYS A 119 -0.77 -37.47 14.46
N TYR A 120 0.16 -36.57 14.12
CA TYR A 120 1.45 -36.49 14.77
C TYR A 120 1.34 -36.23 16.27
N ASN A 121 0.47 -35.32 16.69
CA ASN A 121 0.24 -34.98 18.10
C ASN A 121 -0.39 -36.15 18.88
N GLU A 122 -1.30 -36.91 18.24
CA GLU A 122 -1.93 -38.07 18.84
C GLU A 122 -0.90 -39.18 19.17
N VAL A 123 0.08 -39.40 18.28
CA VAL A 123 1.10 -40.45 18.45
C VAL A 123 2.36 -39.97 19.19
N ASN A 124 2.54 -38.67 19.33
CA ASN A 124 3.65 -38.03 20.00
C ASN A 124 3.16 -36.94 20.98
N PRO A 125 2.32 -37.29 21.96
CA PRO A 125 1.76 -36.35 22.91
C PRO A 125 2.88 -35.73 23.76
N GLY A 126 2.93 -34.42 23.85
CA GLY A 126 3.99 -33.66 24.54
C GLY A 126 5.05 -33.03 23.65
N ASN A 127 5.06 -33.33 22.35
CA ASN A 127 5.83 -32.57 21.40
C ASN A 127 5.09 -31.28 21.04
N ALA A 128 5.74 -30.13 21.24
CA ALA A 128 5.13 -28.81 20.98
C ALA A 128 5.13 -28.40 19.51
N GLN A 129 5.81 -29.12 18.62
CA GLN A 129 5.99 -28.72 17.22
C GLN A 129 4.67 -28.72 16.44
N GLY A 130 3.90 -29.79 16.51
CA GLY A 130 2.63 -29.89 15.82
C GLY A 130 1.62 -28.81 16.24
N PRO A 131 1.36 -28.61 17.55
CA PRO A 131 0.52 -27.51 18.03
C PRO A 131 1.02 -26.13 17.60
N SER A 132 2.35 -25.88 17.62
CA SER A 132 2.94 -24.63 17.16
C SER A 132 2.64 -24.36 15.68
N ARG A 133 2.80 -25.37 14.82
CA ARG A 133 2.51 -25.26 13.38
C ARG A 133 1.04 -25.02 13.09
N ILE A 134 0.14 -25.65 13.83
CA ILE A 134 -1.30 -25.40 13.69
C ILE A 134 -1.63 -23.95 14.07
N LYS A 135 -1.03 -23.45 15.15
CA LYS A 135 -1.18 -22.05 15.57
C LYS A 135 -0.64 -21.09 14.50
N GLU A 136 0.55 -21.33 13.96
CA GLU A 136 1.16 -20.54 12.90
C GLU A 136 0.27 -20.49 11.63
N ILE A 137 -0.35 -21.60 11.24
CA ILE A 137 -1.34 -21.63 10.14
C ILE A 137 -2.55 -20.75 10.48
N GLY A 138 -3.02 -20.77 11.72
CA GLY A 138 -4.13 -19.91 12.17
C GLY A 138 -3.77 -18.42 12.05
N GLU A 139 -2.60 -18.02 12.56
CA GLU A 139 -2.08 -16.66 12.49
C GLU A 139 -1.86 -16.20 11.04
N PHE A 140 -1.37 -17.09 10.17
CA PHE A 140 -1.23 -16.81 8.73
C PHE A 140 -2.60 -16.57 8.07
N LYS A 141 -3.58 -17.47 8.28
CA LYS A 141 -4.94 -17.33 7.75
C LYS A 141 -5.60 -16.03 8.24
N GLU A 142 -5.43 -15.70 9.53
CA GLU A 142 -5.91 -14.43 10.07
C GLU A 142 -5.22 -13.23 9.43
N GLY A 143 -3.91 -13.29 9.25
CA GLY A 143 -3.13 -12.27 8.56
C GLY A 143 -3.57 -12.04 7.10
N MET A 144 -3.86 -13.12 6.38
CA MET A 144 -4.37 -13.06 4.99
C MET A 144 -5.76 -12.43 4.88
N ASN A 145 -6.57 -12.51 5.93
CA ASN A 145 -7.90 -11.89 5.97
C ASN A 145 -7.87 -10.41 6.37
N LYS A 146 -6.74 -9.87 6.80
CA LYS A 146 -6.61 -8.44 7.10
C LYS A 146 -6.72 -7.63 5.82
N PRO A 147 -7.42 -6.49 5.86
CA PRO A 147 -7.47 -5.60 4.72
C PRO A 147 -6.06 -5.23 4.24
N THR A 148 -5.82 -5.34 2.97
CA THR A 148 -4.58 -4.90 2.34
C THR A 148 -4.84 -4.25 1.00
N ARG A 149 -3.97 -3.33 0.60
CA ARG A 149 -3.98 -2.71 -0.73
C ARG A 149 -3.09 -3.46 -1.71
N VAL A 150 -2.30 -4.38 -1.22
CA VAL A 150 -1.40 -5.20 -2.05
C VAL A 150 -2.19 -6.35 -2.65
N LYS A 151 -2.14 -6.46 -3.96
CA LYS A 151 -2.70 -7.58 -4.72
C LYS A 151 -1.57 -8.36 -5.36
N VAL A 152 -1.56 -9.66 -5.18
CA VAL A 152 -0.60 -10.58 -5.80
C VAL A 152 -1.37 -11.51 -6.74
N THR A 153 -0.91 -11.61 -7.99
CA THR A 153 -1.62 -12.37 -9.03
C THR A 153 -0.61 -13.21 -9.82
N ASN A 154 -0.92 -14.48 -10.06
CA ASN A 154 -0.09 -15.31 -10.93
C ASN A 154 0.00 -14.69 -12.33
N PHE A 155 1.23 -14.43 -12.82
CA PHE A 155 1.45 -13.83 -14.13
C PHE A 155 1.34 -14.87 -15.24
N GLY A 156 0.19 -15.53 -15.28
CA GLY A 156 -0.11 -16.76 -16.01
C GLY A 156 0.15 -16.74 -17.50
N ARG A 157 0.35 -15.57 -18.11
CA ARG A 157 0.75 -15.42 -19.52
C ARG A 157 2.16 -15.90 -19.77
N PHE A 158 3.06 -15.73 -18.79
CA PHE A 158 4.46 -16.10 -18.92
C PHE A 158 4.77 -17.44 -18.25
N ASN A 159 3.93 -17.87 -17.33
CA ASN A 159 4.14 -19.10 -16.59
C ASN A 159 3.69 -20.33 -17.39
N THR A 160 4.51 -21.36 -17.38
CA THR A 160 4.30 -22.64 -18.04
C THR A 160 4.10 -23.74 -17.00
N ARG A 161 4.06 -24.98 -17.41
CA ARG A 161 4.08 -26.16 -16.51
C ARG A 161 5.46 -26.43 -15.89
N PHE A 162 6.48 -25.66 -16.29
CA PHE A 162 7.84 -25.75 -15.83
C PHE A 162 8.18 -24.60 -14.89
N HIS A 163 9.43 -24.49 -14.46
CA HIS A 163 9.88 -23.35 -13.69
C HIS A 163 9.97 -22.08 -14.56
N ASP A 164 9.33 -21.01 -14.11
CA ASP A 164 9.41 -19.66 -14.67
C ASP A 164 9.66 -18.69 -13.51
N TYR A 165 10.83 -18.05 -13.43
CA TYR A 165 11.22 -17.26 -12.25
C TYR A 165 12.24 -16.15 -12.56
N GLY A 166 12.58 -15.34 -11.54
CA GLY A 166 13.66 -14.37 -11.59
C GLY A 166 13.40 -13.25 -12.60
N ALA A 167 12.15 -12.78 -12.70
CA ALA A 167 11.83 -11.68 -13.58
C ALA A 167 12.54 -10.40 -13.14
N ASN A 168 13.17 -9.69 -14.09
CA ASN A 168 13.78 -8.38 -13.86
C ASN A 168 13.39 -7.41 -14.98
N PHE A 169 13.31 -6.13 -14.64
CA PHE A 169 13.07 -5.08 -15.61
C PHE A 169 14.23 -4.99 -16.61
N TYR A 170 13.89 -4.84 -17.89
CA TYR A 170 14.84 -4.78 -18.97
C TYR A 170 14.44 -3.69 -19.96
N LYS A 171 15.36 -2.78 -20.27
CA LYS A 171 15.09 -1.61 -21.11
C LYS A 171 13.88 -0.80 -20.60
N LYS A 172 13.24 -0.05 -21.48
CA LYS A 172 12.15 0.87 -21.12
C LYS A 172 10.83 0.15 -20.80
N ASN A 173 10.52 -0.94 -21.50
CA ASN A 173 9.20 -1.58 -21.46
C ASN A 173 9.28 -3.12 -21.53
N GLY A 174 10.42 -3.69 -21.18
CA GLY A 174 10.66 -5.13 -21.21
C GLY A 174 10.95 -5.74 -19.85
N ILE A 175 10.80 -7.04 -19.78
CA ILE A 175 11.32 -7.89 -18.72
C ILE A 175 12.16 -9.00 -19.29
N VAL A 176 13.11 -9.47 -18.50
CA VAL A 176 13.83 -10.73 -18.73
C VAL A 176 13.59 -11.63 -17.54
N PHE A 177 13.36 -12.89 -17.78
CA PHE A 177 13.13 -13.91 -16.76
C PHE A 177 13.70 -15.26 -17.18
N VAL A 178 13.86 -16.15 -16.23
CA VAL A 178 14.37 -17.50 -16.43
C VAL A 178 13.21 -18.45 -16.72
N SER A 179 13.36 -19.36 -17.66
CA SER A 179 12.35 -20.35 -17.96
C SER A 179 12.95 -21.70 -18.40
N LYS A 180 12.32 -22.79 -17.93
CA LYS A 180 12.63 -24.17 -18.36
C LYS A 180 11.63 -24.69 -19.42
N ARG A 181 10.97 -23.78 -20.14
CA ARG A 181 9.97 -24.12 -21.17
C ARG A 181 10.51 -24.94 -22.33
N GLU A 182 9.63 -25.44 -23.17
CA GLU A 182 10.01 -26.34 -24.29
C GLU A 182 10.99 -25.71 -25.28
N GLU A 183 11.00 -24.38 -25.42
CA GLU A 183 11.85 -23.62 -26.31
C GLU A 183 13.28 -23.39 -25.75
N ALA A 184 13.52 -23.76 -24.47
CA ALA A 184 14.87 -23.68 -23.90
C ALA A 184 15.87 -24.62 -24.62
N ALA A 185 17.13 -24.19 -24.75
CA ALA A 185 18.14 -24.82 -25.60
C ALA A 185 18.55 -26.23 -25.15
N GLY A 186 18.43 -26.54 -23.87
CA GLY A 186 18.81 -27.87 -23.32
C GLY A 186 17.99 -29.01 -23.91
N LYS A 187 18.69 -30.03 -24.47
CA LYS A 187 18.03 -31.17 -25.12
C LYS A 187 17.65 -32.30 -24.18
N LYS A 188 18.30 -32.43 -23.03
CA LYS A 188 18.11 -33.51 -22.05
C LYS A 188 17.55 -32.97 -20.75
N PRO A 189 16.72 -33.76 -20.03
CA PRO A 189 16.32 -33.37 -18.68
C PRO A 189 17.53 -33.27 -17.75
N GLU A 190 17.47 -32.26 -16.87
CA GLU A 190 18.42 -32.07 -15.79
C GLU A 190 18.16 -33.08 -14.66
N ALA A 191 19.21 -33.61 -14.06
CA ALA A 191 19.08 -34.63 -13.02
C ALA A 191 18.55 -34.05 -11.68
N GLY A 192 18.71 -32.74 -11.45
CA GLY A 192 18.23 -32.05 -10.24
C GLY A 192 16.73 -31.94 -10.20
N THR A 193 16.11 -31.43 -11.24
CA THR A 193 14.65 -31.16 -11.31
C THR A 193 13.87 -32.15 -12.19
N GLY A 194 14.55 -32.82 -13.12
CA GLY A 194 13.91 -33.66 -14.14
C GLY A 194 13.27 -32.88 -15.30
N GLU A 195 13.50 -31.58 -15.35
CA GLU A 195 13.05 -30.67 -16.41
C GLU A 195 14.19 -30.33 -17.36
N LYS A 196 13.93 -29.57 -18.43
CA LYS A 196 14.99 -29.02 -19.27
C LYS A 196 15.86 -28.05 -18.47
N PHE A 197 17.05 -27.77 -19.00
CA PHE A 197 17.87 -26.67 -18.51
C PHE A 197 17.17 -25.32 -18.73
N SER A 198 17.45 -24.35 -17.90
CA SER A 198 16.83 -23.03 -17.95
C SER A 198 17.58 -22.08 -18.86
N ASP A 199 16.83 -21.24 -19.59
CA ASP A 199 17.33 -20.15 -20.43
C ASP A 199 16.74 -18.81 -19.98
N LEU A 200 17.39 -17.74 -20.42
CA LEU A 200 16.89 -16.36 -20.28
C LEU A 200 15.95 -16.03 -21.43
N PHE A 201 14.73 -15.58 -21.09
CA PHE A 201 13.69 -15.16 -22.02
C PHE A 201 13.36 -13.69 -21.82
N GLU A 202 13.04 -12.98 -22.90
CA GLU A 202 12.60 -11.60 -22.87
C GLU A 202 11.16 -11.44 -23.39
N ALA A 203 10.44 -10.44 -22.86
CA ALA A 203 9.15 -10.01 -23.36
C ALA A 203 9.01 -8.50 -23.20
N PHE A 204 8.24 -7.86 -24.09
CA PHE A 204 8.07 -6.40 -24.13
C PHE A 204 6.60 -6.02 -24.16
N LEU A 205 6.27 -4.88 -23.54
CA LEU A 205 4.99 -4.22 -23.71
C LEU A 205 4.95 -3.44 -25.03
N ASP A 206 3.88 -3.61 -25.77
CA ASP A 206 3.56 -2.77 -26.93
C ASP A 206 2.95 -1.41 -26.48
N LYS A 207 2.66 -0.54 -27.45
CA LYS A 207 2.04 0.77 -27.24
C LYS A 207 0.65 0.72 -26.57
N ASN A 208 0.00 -0.44 -26.57
CA ASN A 208 -1.30 -0.67 -25.96
C ASN A 208 -1.17 -1.39 -24.59
N ASN A 209 0.03 -1.41 -24.01
CA ASN A 209 0.35 -2.13 -22.75
C ASN A 209 0.05 -3.64 -22.83
N LYS A 210 0.18 -4.24 -24.01
CA LYS A 210 0.03 -5.68 -24.19
C LYS A 210 1.39 -6.34 -24.32
N TRP A 211 1.64 -7.35 -23.51
CA TRP A 211 2.87 -8.12 -23.55
C TRP A 211 3.01 -8.96 -24.84
N SER A 212 4.19 -8.97 -25.42
CA SER A 212 4.59 -9.92 -26.45
C SER A 212 4.66 -11.35 -25.89
N SER A 213 4.67 -12.35 -26.75
CA SER A 213 5.08 -13.70 -26.35
C SER A 213 6.54 -13.67 -25.92
N PRO A 214 6.93 -14.45 -24.88
CA PRO A 214 8.32 -14.60 -24.49
C PRO A 214 9.17 -15.22 -25.61
N THR A 215 10.37 -14.70 -25.80
CA THR A 215 11.37 -15.24 -26.74
C THR A 215 12.71 -15.39 -26.04
N PRO A 216 13.52 -16.42 -26.35
CA PRO A 216 14.84 -16.54 -25.76
C PRO A 216 15.72 -15.36 -26.18
N LEU A 217 16.59 -14.90 -25.26
CA LEU A 217 17.60 -13.91 -25.60
C LEU A 217 18.51 -14.43 -26.73
N LYS A 218 18.77 -13.57 -27.71
CA LYS A 218 19.58 -13.94 -28.90
C LYS A 218 21.07 -13.87 -28.64
N GLY A 219 21.85 -14.67 -29.38
CA GLY A 219 23.30 -14.71 -29.28
C GLY A 219 23.78 -15.85 -28.38
N MET A 220 24.91 -15.66 -27.70
CA MET A 220 25.59 -16.72 -26.93
C MET A 220 25.33 -16.66 -25.42
N ILE A 221 24.36 -15.84 -24.97
CA ILE A 221 24.02 -15.70 -23.55
C ILE A 221 23.38 -16.96 -22.95
N ASN A 222 22.56 -17.64 -23.75
CA ASN A 222 21.95 -18.93 -23.38
C ASN A 222 22.90 -20.07 -23.81
N SER A 223 23.15 -20.98 -22.88
CA SER A 223 24.09 -22.11 -23.06
C SER A 223 23.31 -23.45 -22.97
N PRO A 224 23.98 -24.60 -23.15
CA PRO A 224 23.34 -25.91 -22.91
C PRO A 224 23.21 -26.27 -21.41
N PHE A 225 23.39 -25.31 -20.49
CA PHE A 225 23.33 -25.46 -19.05
C PHE A 225 22.20 -24.62 -18.45
N ASN A 226 22.15 -24.49 -17.11
CA ASN A 226 21.12 -23.66 -16.43
C ASN A 226 21.61 -22.22 -16.30
N GLU A 227 20.98 -21.29 -16.99
CA GLU A 227 21.09 -19.86 -16.70
C GLU A 227 20.16 -19.50 -15.54
N GLY A 228 20.71 -18.76 -14.57
CA GLY A 228 19.93 -18.15 -13.48
C GLY A 228 19.49 -16.73 -13.81
N ALA A 229 18.73 -16.12 -12.89
CA ALA A 229 18.20 -14.77 -13.08
C ALA A 229 19.28 -13.74 -13.39
N ALA A 230 18.97 -12.85 -14.33
CA ALA A 230 19.89 -11.84 -14.84
C ALA A 230 19.55 -10.44 -14.34
N SER A 231 20.59 -9.68 -14.02
CA SER A 231 20.56 -8.24 -13.76
C SER A 231 21.27 -7.50 -14.89
N PHE A 232 20.80 -6.30 -15.22
CA PHE A 232 21.26 -5.55 -16.39
C PHE A 232 21.79 -4.17 -16.01
N THR A 233 22.76 -3.67 -16.78
CA THR A 233 23.07 -2.24 -16.76
C THR A 233 21.83 -1.43 -17.19
N LYS A 234 21.73 -0.18 -16.74
CA LYS A 234 20.58 0.71 -17.03
C LYS A 234 20.30 0.85 -18.53
N ASN A 235 21.35 0.87 -19.35
CA ASN A 235 21.25 0.93 -20.82
C ASN A 235 21.01 -0.45 -21.47
N GLY A 236 20.97 -1.53 -20.71
CA GLY A 236 20.73 -2.89 -21.22
C GLY A 236 21.85 -3.48 -22.09
N THR A 237 23.09 -2.96 -21.97
CA THR A 237 24.24 -3.42 -22.79
C THR A 237 25.09 -4.48 -22.09
N GLN A 238 24.93 -4.70 -20.80
CA GLN A 238 25.61 -5.78 -20.08
C GLN A 238 24.58 -6.52 -19.21
N ALA A 239 24.72 -7.83 -19.16
CA ALA A 239 23.92 -8.74 -18.33
C ALA A 239 24.85 -9.45 -17.35
N TYR A 240 24.46 -9.51 -16.08
CA TYR A 240 25.09 -10.27 -15.00
C TYR A 240 24.15 -11.38 -14.61
N PHE A 241 24.58 -12.62 -14.67
CA PHE A 241 23.75 -13.79 -14.39
C PHE A 241 24.59 -14.95 -13.85
N SER A 242 23.95 -15.96 -13.34
CA SER A 242 24.62 -17.19 -12.91
C SER A 242 24.42 -18.29 -13.93
N VAL A 243 25.40 -19.21 -14.05
CA VAL A 243 25.30 -20.43 -14.85
C VAL A 243 25.71 -21.61 -13.97
N ALA A 244 24.88 -22.65 -13.91
CA ALA A 244 25.27 -23.93 -13.32
C ALA A 244 25.87 -24.82 -14.39
N ASP A 245 27.12 -25.25 -14.20
CA ASP A 245 27.83 -26.15 -15.13
C ASP A 245 27.26 -27.60 -15.07
N LYS A 246 27.82 -28.47 -15.89
CA LYS A 246 27.45 -29.88 -15.96
C LYS A 246 27.64 -30.68 -14.64
N THR A 247 28.39 -30.12 -13.69
CA THR A 247 28.64 -30.74 -12.39
C THR A 247 27.70 -30.20 -11.31
N GLY A 248 26.83 -29.23 -11.66
CA GLY A 248 25.96 -28.54 -10.73
C GLY A 248 26.61 -27.34 -10.00
N LYS A 249 27.88 -27.03 -10.29
CA LYS A 249 28.58 -25.88 -9.75
C LYS A 249 28.11 -24.60 -10.41
N ILE A 250 27.78 -23.59 -9.59
CA ILE A 250 27.22 -22.32 -10.04
C ILE A 250 28.28 -21.22 -9.97
N TYR A 251 28.41 -20.47 -11.06
CA TYR A 251 29.35 -19.36 -11.20
C TYR A 251 28.65 -18.13 -11.75
N LEU A 252 29.20 -16.95 -11.45
CA LEU A 252 28.76 -15.68 -12.03
C LEU A 252 29.41 -15.42 -13.39
N TYR A 253 28.62 -14.84 -14.27
CA TYR A 253 29.07 -14.44 -15.61
C TYR A 253 28.57 -13.02 -15.94
N VAL A 254 29.30 -12.37 -16.83
CA VAL A 254 28.88 -11.14 -17.49
C VAL A 254 28.91 -11.39 -19.00
N SER A 255 27.84 -10.99 -19.69
CA SER A 255 27.80 -10.93 -21.15
C SER A 255 27.59 -9.49 -21.59
N LYS A 256 28.25 -9.11 -22.68
CA LYS A 256 28.06 -7.80 -23.33
C LYS A 256 27.15 -7.98 -24.54
N ARG A 257 26.46 -6.94 -24.91
CA ARG A 257 25.62 -6.93 -26.08
C ARG A 257 26.30 -6.21 -27.21
N ALA A 258 26.63 -6.94 -28.30
CA ALA A 258 27.11 -6.38 -29.53
C ALA A 258 25.94 -6.26 -30.52
N SER A 259 25.54 -5.03 -30.83
CA SER A 259 24.36 -4.77 -31.70
C SER A 259 23.07 -5.42 -31.17
N ALA A 260 22.53 -6.41 -31.85
CA ALA A 260 21.29 -7.11 -31.46
C ALA A 260 21.55 -8.34 -30.57
N ASP A 261 22.70 -8.95 -30.65
CA ASP A 261 23.00 -10.24 -30.05
C ASP A 261 23.92 -10.13 -28.84
N TRP A 262 23.80 -11.06 -27.91
CA TRP A 262 24.66 -11.18 -26.73
C TRP A 262 25.92 -11.97 -27.08
N GLU A 263 27.05 -11.47 -26.63
CA GLU A 263 28.38 -12.11 -26.78
C GLU A 263 28.50 -13.30 -25.81
N ALA A 264 29.56 -14.09 -26.01
CA ALA A 264 29.93 -15.20 -25.13
C ALA A 264 30.14 -14.68 -23.69
N PRO A 265 29.53 -15.32 -22.66
CA PRO A 265 29.71 -14.90 -21.30
C PRO A 265 31.15 -15.05 -20.78
N GLU A 266 31.61 -14.06 -20.03
CA GLU A 266 32.90 -14.07 -19.33
C GLU A 266 32.66 -14.39 -17.85
N LYS A 267 33.41 -15.35 -17.27
CA LYS A 267 33.28 -15.74 -15.85
C LYS A 267 33.76 -14.62 -14.91
N ILE A 268 33.03 -14.35 -13.87
CA ILE A 268 33.41 -13.46 -12.76
C ILE A 268 33.76 -14.35 -11.56
N SER A 269 34.93 -14.13 -10.96
CA SER A 269 35.37 -14.87 -9.78
C SER A 269 35.77 -13.90 -8.67
N PHE A 270 35.30 -14.19 -7.45
CA PHE A 270 35.66 -13.50 -6.21
C PHE A 270 36.36 -14.43 -5.21
N PHE A 271 36.10 -15.73 -5.33
CA PHE A 271 36.60 -16.77 -4.45
C PHE A 271 37.15 -17.93 -5.28
N GLY A 272 37.79 -18.91 -4.63
CA GLY A 272 38.21 -20.14 -5.28
C GLY A 272 37.04 -20.96 -5.87
N ASP A 273 37.31 -21.88 -6.77
CA ASP A 273 36.31 -22.69 -7.51
C ASP A 273 35.46 -23.64 -6.64
N THR A 274 35.70 -23.68 -5.34
CA THR A 274 34.89 -24.44 -4.36
C THR A 274 33.68 -23.67 -3.87
N VAL A 275 33.66 -22.35 -4.04
CA VAL A 275 32.53 -21.46 -3.63
C VAL A 275 31.61 -21.28 -4.82
N MET A 276 30.34 -21.59 -4.64
CA MET A 276 29.29 -21.31 -5.63
C MET A 276 28.78 -19.89 -5.49
N LEU A 277 28.62 -19.19 -6.61
CA LEU A 277 28.14 -17.80 -6.66
C LEU A 277 26.89 -17.73 -7.53
N ALA A 278 25.81 -17.16 -6.99
CA ALA A 278 24.51 -17.11 -7.64
C ALA A 278 23.80 -15.75 -7.47
N ASN A 279 22.73 -15.57 -8.23
CA ASN A 279 21.76 -14.50 -8.08
C ASN A 279 22.37 -13.09 -8.07
N PRO A 280 23.14 -12.72 -9.09
CA PRO A 280 23.78 -11.41 -9.14
C PRO A 280 22.77 -10.30 -9.39
N TYR A 281 22.94 -9.17 -8.69
CA TYR A 281 22.18 -7.95 -8.92
C TYR A 281 23.09 -6.73 -8.96
N LEU A 282 23.09 -6.04 -10.09
CA LEU A 282 23.87 -4.82 -10.28
C LEU A 282 23.08 -3.61 -9.76
N SER A 283 23.69 -2.78 -8.90
CA SER A 283 23.08 -1.52 -8.46
C SER A 283 22.73 -0.62 -9.65
N ASN A 284 21.70 0.22 -9.52
CA ASN A 284 21.22 1.08 -10.62
C ASN A 284 22.27 2.06 -11.15
N ASP A 285 23.23 2.44 -10.32
CA ASP A 285 24.37 3.27 -10.72
C ASP A 285 25.52 2.48 -11.37
N GLY A 286 25.40 1.13 -11.44
CA GLY A 286 26.38 0.23 -12.02
C GLY A 286 27.66 0.06 -11.21
N LYS A 287 27.72 0.54 -9.97
CA LYS A 287 28.95 0.60 -9.17
C LYS A 287 29.10 -0.54 -8.17
N THR A 288 28.04 -1.25 -7.82
CA THR A 288 28.08 -2.34 -6.86
C THR A 288 27.36 -3.56 -7.41
N LEU A 289 28.02 -4.71 -7.37
CA LEU A 289 27.41 -6.00 -7.68
C LEU A 289 27.10 -6.72 -6.37
N TYR A 290 25.85 -7.06 -6.15
CA TYR A 290 25.36 -7.90 -5.04
C TYR A 290 25.16 -9.32 -5.56
N PHE A 291 25.43 -10.32 -4.74
CA PHE A 291 25.24 -11.72 -5.12
C PHE A 291 25.19 -12.62 -3.90
N SER A 292 24.73 -13.85 -4.07
CA SER A 292 24.75 -14.90 -3.06
C SER A 292 25.96 -15.77 -3.22
N ALA A 293 26.59 -16.18 -2.12
CA ALA A 293 27.72 -17.12 -2.12
C ALA A 293 27.47 -18.26 -1.12
N THR A 294 27.70 -19.50 -1.54
CA THR A 294 27.51 -20.69 -0.75
C THR A 294 28.81 -21.09 -0.08
N ASN A 295 28.81 -21.21 1.26
CA ASN A 295 29.97 -21.60 2.07
C ASN A 295 31.23 -20.76 1.78
N ALA A 296 31.04 -19.46 1.54
CA ALA A 296 32.14 -18.54 1.27
C ALA A 296 32.90 -18.14 2.54
N PRO A 297 34.17 -17.79 2.48
CA PRO A 297 34.93 -17.32 3.61
C PRO A 297 34.26 -16.09 4.28
N GLY A 298 34.19 -16.11 5.60
CA GLY A 298 33.55 -15.05 6.39
C GLY A 298 32.02 -15.06 6.37
N GLY A 299 31.42 -16.17 5.90
CA GLY A 299 29.98 -16.37 5.93
C GLY A 299 29.46 -16.68 7.33
N TYR A 300 28.16 -16.43 7.55
CA TYR A 300 27.41 -16.68 8.79
C TYR A 300 26.56 -17.94 8.69
N GLY A 301 26.05 -18.24 7.48
CA GLY A 301 25.17 -19.36 7.19
C GLY A 301 25.64 -20.26 6.04
N GLY A 302 24.72 -21.03 5.46
CA GLY A 302 25.00 -21.85 4.27
C GLY A 302 25.15 -20.99 3.01
N ILE A 303 24.22 -20.06 2.82
CA ILE A 303 24.22 -19.09 1.71
C ILE A 303 24.11 -17.69 2.33
N ASP A 304 25.07 -16.84 2.01
CA ASP A 304 25.12 -15.45 2.45
C ASP A 304 25.14 -14.46 1.30
N ILE A 305 24.68 -13.24 1.53
CA ILE A 305 24.74 -12.14 0.57
C ILE A 305 26.05 -11.37 0.74
N TYR A 306 26.71 -11.16 -0.40
CA TYR A 306 27.95 -10.41 -0.55
C TYR A 306 27.75 -9.25 -1.51
N SER A 307 28.66 -8.28 -1.46
CA SER A 307 28.76 -7.20 -2.45
C SER A 307 30.21 -6.96 -2.86
N ALA A 308 30.39 -6.50 -4.10
CA ALA A 308 31.69 -6.05 -4.60
C ALA A 308 31.54 -4.71 -5.33
N LYS A 309 32.44 -3.76 -5.07
CA LYS A 309 32.48 -2.47 -5.74
C LYS A 309 33.23 -2.56 -7.08
N ARG A 310 32.77 -1.76 -8.04
CA ARG A 310 33.45 -1.69 -9.35
C ARG A 310 34.83 -1.04 -9.22
N LYS A 311 35.83 -1.67 -9.84
CA LYS A 311 37.21 -1.17 -9.92
C LYS A 311 37.70 -1.24 -11.35
N GLY A 312 37.73 -0.11 -12.07
CA GLY A 312 38.00 -0.08 -13.48
C GLY A 312 37.02 -0.94 -14.28
N ASN A 313 37.53 -1.89 -15.04
CA ASN A 313 36.73 -2.86 -15.81
C ASN A 313 36.35 -4.12 -15.00
N GLY A 314 36.86 -4.27 -13.78
CA GLY A 314 36.60 -5.41 -12.88
C GLY A 314 35.93 -5.01 -11.59
N TRP A 315 36.20 -5.79 -10.55
CA TRP A 315 35.59 -5.66 -9.24
C TRP A 315 36.65 -5.67 -8.13
N GLU A 316 36.37 -5.00 -7.01
CA GLU A 316 37.11 -5.17 -5.76
C GLU A 316 36.81 -6.55 -5.15
N ASP A 317 37.55 -6.91 -4.08
CA ASP A 317 37.24 -8.10 -3.30
C ASP A 317 35.81 -8.04 -2.74
N ALA A 318 35.15 -9.18 -2.72
CA ALA A 318 33.78 -9.30 -2.22
C ALA A 318 33.73 -9.19 -0.69
N ILE A 319 32.76 -8.46 -0.19
CA ILE A 319 32.52 -8.22 1.24
C ILE A 319 31.16 -8.80 1.62
N ASN A 320 31.15 -9.62 2.70
CA ASN A 320 29.90 -10.10 3.29
C ASN A 320 29.09 -8.92 3.87
N LEU A 321 27.77 -8.88 3.67
CA LEU A 321 26.93 -7.78 4.14
C LEU A 321 26.76 -7.73 5.67
N GLY A 322 27.33 -8.70 6.38
CA GLY A 322 27.37 -8.72 7.85
C GLY A 322 26.12 -9.31 8.52
N PRO A 323 26.17 -9.45 9.86
CA PRO A 323 25.20 -10.23 10.64
C PRO A 323 23.82 -9.54 10.81
N ILE A 324 23.67 -8.32 10.30
CA ILE A 324 22.35 -7.66 10.26
C ILE A 324 21.53 -8.26 9.11
N ILE A 325 22.16 -8.50 7.97
CA ILE A 325 21.54 -9.06 6.77
C ILE A 325 21.61 -10.59 6.80
N ASN A 326 22.80 -11.15 7.00
CA ASN A 326 23.08 -12.58 6.94
C ASN A 326 22.88 -13.22 8.33
N THR A 327 22.27 -14.40 8.36
CA THR A 327 21.99 -15.17 9.58
C THR A 327 22.76 -16.49 9.57
N SER A 328 22.50 -17.37 10.51
CA SER A 328 23.02 -18.76 10.49
C SER A 328 22.31 -19.67 9.48
N ASN A 329 21.30 -19.19 8.77
CA ASN A 329 20.60 -19.92 7.71
C ASN A 329 20.98 -19.35 6.34
N ASP A 330 20.05 -19.42 5.39
CA ASP A 330 20.29 -19.00 4.01
C ASP A 330 19.68 -17.62 3.73
N GLU A 331 20.46 -16.69 3.24
CA GLU A 331 20.05 -15.43 2.65
C GLU A 331 20.47 -15.34 1.19
N SER A 332 19.52 -15.02 0.30
CA SER A 332 19.75 -15.08 -1.14
C SER A 332 18.87 -14.09 -1.93
N PHE A 333 19.02 -14.09 -3.25
CA PHE A 333 18.21 -13.31 -4.19
C PHE A 333 18.21 -11.80 -3.90
N PRO A 334 19.38 -11.16 -3.74
CA PRO A 334 19.48 -9.73 -3.48
C PRO A 334 18.97 -8.93 -4.67
N VAL A 335 18.21 -7.86 -4.38
CA VAL A 335 17.75 -6.85 -5.34
C VAL A 335 17.88 -5.48 -4.69
N VAL A 336 18.53 -4.53 -5.32
CA VAL A 336 18.65 -3.18 -4.80
C VAL A 336 17.75 -2.25 -5.60
N HIS A 337 16.77 -1.68 -4.93
CA HIS A 337 15.84 -0.72 -5.50
C HIS A 337 16.51 0.65 -5.75
N GLU A 338 15.93 1.49 -6.61
CA GLU A 338 16.44 2.85 -6.90
C GLU A 338 16.51 3.76 -5.66
N SER A 339 15.71 3.50 -4.63
CA SER A 339 15.81 4.18 -3.32
C SER A 339 17.07 3.83 -2.51
N GLY A 340 17.83 2.83 -2.93
CA GLY A 340 18.95 2.26 -2.18
C GLY A 340 18.57 1.15 -1.20
N ASP A 341 17.29 0.78 -1.10
CA ASP A 341 16.85 -0.33 -0.26
C ASP A 341 17.23 -1.68 -0.85
N LEU A 342 17.76 -2.55 -0.02
CA LEU A 342 18.04 -3.95 -0.33
C LEU A 342 16.76 -4.78 -0.04
N MET A 343 16.30 -5.48 -1.06
CA MET A 343 15.34 -6.56 -0.97
C MET A 343 16.11 -7.88 -1.09
N PHE A 344 15.77 -8.85 -0.27
CA PHE A 344 16.39 -10.17 -0.32
C PHE A 344 15.44 -11.23 0.27
N ALA A 345 15.70 -12.48 -0.03
CA ALA A 345 14.96 -13.58 0.55
C ALA A 345 15.80 -14.26 1.65
N SER A 346 15.17 -14.62 2.75
CA SER A 346 15.83 -15.26 3.89
C SER A 346 14.99 -16.40 4.47
N LYS A 347 15.69 -17.45 4.92
CA LYS A 347 15.14 -18.52 5.77
C LYS A 347 15.45 -18.31 7.25
N GLY A 348 16.33 -17.36 7.59
CA GLY A 348 16.82 -17.16 8.95
C GLY A 348 16.10 -16.06 9.72
N HIS A 349 15.64 -15.04 9.05
CA HIS A 349 14.78 -14.02 9.64
C HIS A 349 13.36 -14.55 9.83
N THR A 350 12.63 -14.01 10.80
CA THR A 350 11.26 -14.48 11.11
C THR A 350 10.30 -14.20 9.94
N GLY A 351 9.77 -15.28 9.37
CA GLY A 351 8.89 -15.26 8.19
C GLY A 351 7.66 -16.16 8.34
N TYR A 352 7.00 -16.43 7.24
CA TYR A 352 5.78 -17.25 7.17
C TYR A 352 6.02 -18.64 6.57
N GLY A 353 7.06 -18.77 5.74
CA GLY A 353 7.27 -19.97 4.92
C GLY A 353 8.70 -20.47 4.87
N GLY A 354 9.14 -20.77 3.65
CA GLY A 354 10.49 -21.14 3.32
C GLY A 354 11.40 -19.90 3.23
N TYR A 355 11.71 -19.47 2.01
CA TYR A 355 12.26 -18.14 1.79
C TYR A 355 11.15 -17.11 1.87
N ASP A 356 11.33 -16.12 2.72
CA ASP A 356 10.48 -14.93 2.77
C ASP A 356 11.26 -13.70 2.33
N VAL A 357 10.60 -12.74 1.69
CA VAL A 357 11.18 -11.47 1.25
C VAL A 357 11.30 -10.50 2.42
N PHE A 358 12.46 -9.89 2.56
CA PHE A 358 12.77 -8.84 3.52
C PHE A 358 13.27 -7.57 2.84
N ARG A 359 13.09 -6.44 3.51
CA ARG A 359 13.60 -5.13 3.10
C ARG A 359 14.50 -4.55 4.17
N SER A 360 15.68 -4.07 3.78
CA SER A 360 16.58 -3.30 4.63
C SER A 360 17.03 -2.03 3.91
N SER A 361 17.10 -0.92 4.64
CA SER A 361 17.55 0.37 4.11
C SER A 361 18.96 0.66 4.61
N MET A 362 19.78 1.31 3.78
CA MET A 362 21.11 1.75 4.19
C MET A 362 21.02 3.17 4.78
N LYS A 363 21.50 3.33 6.01
CA LYS A 363 21.60 4.62 6.68
C LYS A 363 23.00 4.76 7.29
N ASP A 364 23.67 5.86 7.00
CA ASP A 364 25.00 6.18 7.53
C ASP A 364 26.04 5.06 7.35
N GLY A 365 25.98 4.37 6.18
CA GLY A 365 26.87 3.27 5.83
C GLY A 365 26.56 1.92 6.47
N SER A 366 25.46 1.79 7.21
CA SER A 366 25.01 0.56 7.87
C SER A 366 23.61 0.15 7.41
N TRP A 367 23.38 -1.16 7.28
CA TRP A 367 22.06 -1.71 7.01
C TRP A 367 21.16 -1.63 8.24
N SER A 368 19.91 -1.26 8.05
CA SER A 368 18.89 -1.34 9.09
C SER A 368 18.50 -2.81 9.36
N ALA A 369 17.91 -3.08 10.52
CA ALA A 369 17.31 -4.38 10.78
C ALA A 369 16.29 -4.73 9.67
N PRO A 370 16.39 -5.92 9.05
CA PRO A 370 15.47 -6.31 7.98
C PRO A 370 14.03 -6.39 8.45
N LYS A 371 13.11 -5.87 7.64
CA LYS A 371 11.68 -5.95 7.86
C LYS A 371 11.06 -6.92 6.86
N ASN A 372 10.28 -7.89 7.37
CA ASN A 372 9.45 -8.74 6.52
C ASN A 372 8.49 -7.85 5.71
N VAL A 373 8.40 -8.05 4.40
CA VAL A 373 7.51 -7.23 3.55
C VAL A 373 6.02 -7.56 3.74
N GLY A 374 5.73 -8.65 4.46
CA GLY A 374 4.39 -9.01 4.91
C GLY A 374 3.55 -9.73 3.85
N LEU A 375 2.32 -10.04 4.29
CA LEU A 375 1.30 -10.66 3.45
C LEU A 375 0.62 -9.61 2.54
N PRO A 376 0.22 -9.97 1.33
CA PRO A 376 0.32 -11.26 0.65
C PRO A 376 1.60 -11.43 -0.20
N ILE A 377 2.58 -10.51 -0.10
CA ILE A 377 3.85 -10.67 -0.83
C ILE A 377 4.51 -11.97 -0.40
N ASN A 378 4.72 -12.17 0.90
CA ASN A 378 5.18 -13.42 1.44
C ASN A 378 4.00 -14.40 1.63
N SER A 379 4.30 -15.68 1.61
CA SER A 379 3.36 -16.80 1.76
C SER A 379 3.95 -17.89 2.65
N THR A 380 3.34 -19.05 2.73
CA THR A 380 3.90 -20.23 3.41
C THR A 380 4.86 -21.03 2.54
N ALA A 381 5.07 -20.61 1.30
CA ALA A 381 5.98 -21.22 0.33
C ALA A 381 7.33 -20.48 0.29
N ASP A 382 8.12 -20.67 -0.76
CA ASP A 382 9.31 -19.86 -1.03
C ASP A 382 8.91 -18.65 -1.86
N ASP A 383 9.23 -17.46 -1.38
CA ASP A 383 9.01 -16.18 -2.04
C ASP A 383 10.36 -15.50 -2.28
N ILE A 384 10.73 -15.33 -3.54
CA ILE A 384 12.07 -14.94 -3.96
C ILE A 384 12.03 -13.91 -5.11
N TYR A 385 13.17 -13.30 -5.45
CA TYR A 385 13.32 -12.35 -6.56
C TYR A 385 12.26 -11.24 -6.59
N TYR A 386 12.05 -10.59 -5.44
CA TYR A 386 11.12 -9.48 -5.37
C TYR A 386 11.71 -8.22 -6.00
N ILE A 387 11.05 -7.71 -7.04
CA ILE A 387 11.42 -6.45 -7.69
C ILE A 387 10.25 -5.46 -7.66
N ALA A 388 10.56 -4.18 -7.61
CA ALA A 388 9.60 -3.09 -7.61
C ALA A 388 9.93 -2.06 -8.69
N ASN A 389 8.89 -1.41 -9.23
CA ASN A 389 9.08 -0.20 -10.02
C ASN A 389 9.54 0.97 -9.12
N PRO A 390 10.06 2.10 -9.67
CA PRO A 390 10.61 3.20 -8.87
C PRO A 390 9.67 3.78 -7.81
N SER A 391 8.36 3.75 -8.03
CA SER A 391 7.35 4.24 -7.08
C SER A 391 6.93 3.22 -6.01
N PHE A 392 7.49 2.02 -5.98
CA PHE A 392 7.05 0.91 -5.11
C PHE A 392 5.55 0.61 -5.20
N SER A 393 4.95 0.80 -6.36
CA SER A 393 3.51 0.61 -6.55
C SER A 393 3.14 -0.72 -7.22
N ARG A 394 4.08 -1.33 -7.94
CA ARG A 394 3.93 -2.64 -8.61
C ARG A 394 5.27 -3.26 -8.98
N GLY A 395 5.25 -4.54 -9.24
CA GLY A 395 6.46 -5.28 -9.60
C GLY A 395 6.21 -6.77 -9.77
N PHE A 396 7.28 -7.55 -9.64
CA PHE A 396 7.23 -9.00 -9.75
C PHE A 396 7.89 -9.67 -8.55
N LEU A 397 7.49 -10.91 -8.30
CA LEU A 397 8.20 -11.84 -7.43
C LEU A 397 8.11 -13.22 -8.05
N SER A 398 8.94 -14.14 -7.58
CA SER A 398 8.85 -15.55 -7.94
C SER A 398 8.44 -16.36 -6.74
N SER A 399 7.48 -17.26 -6.92
CA SER A 399 6.98 -18.08 -5.82
C SER A 399 6.51 -19.44 -6.30
N ASN A 400 6.65 -20.44 -5.43
CA ASN A 400 6.08 -21.77 -5.61
C ASN A 400 4.82 -21.99 -4.77
N ARG A 401 4.14 -20.88 -4.40
CA ARG A 401 2.90 -20.88 -3.62
C ARG A 401 1.74 -21.57 -4.33
N GLU A 402 0.67 -21.81 -3.61
CA GLU A 402 -0.56 -22.34 -4.20
C GLU A 402 -1.02 -21.54 -5.42
N GLY A 403 -1.43 -22.23 -6.48
CA GLY A 403 -1.83 -21.62 -7.75
C GLY A 403 -0.69 -21.48 -8.77
N THR A 404 0.53 -21.96 -8.47
CA THR A 404 1.59 -22.10 -9.48
C THR A 404 1.23 -23.19 -10.50
N LYS A 405 1.67 -22.98 -11.74
CA LYS A 405 1.51 -23.96 -12.83
C LYS A 405 2.64 -24.99 -12.83
N GLY A 406 3.86 -24.54 -12.56
CA GLY A 406 5.08 -25.34 -12.52
C GLY A 406 5.64 -25.52 -11.12
N GLY A 407 6.96 -25.41 -10.98
CA GLY A 407 7.62 -25.34 -9.68
C GLY A 407 7.62 -23.93 -9.11
N PHE A 408 8.41 -23.03 -9.69
CA PHE A 408 8.32 -21.59 -9.45
C PHE A 408 7.59 -20.91 -10.60
N ASP A 409 6.73 -19.96 -10.29
CA ASP A 409 6.07 -19.05 -11.23
C ASP A 409 6.47 -17.60 -10.96
N VAL A 410 6.41 -16.77 -12.00
CA VAL A 410 6.43 -15.32 -11.87
C VAL A 410 5.05 -14.85 -11.43
N TRP A 411 5.00 -14.07 -10.36
CA TRP A 411 3.80 -13.41 -9.83
C TRP A 411 3.94 -11.90 -9.98
N GLU A 412 2.90 -11.25 -10.41
CA GLU A 412 2.80 -9.79 -10.41
C GLU A 412 2.17 -9.33 -9.10
N TRP A 413 2.71 -8.27 -8.53
CA TRP A 413 2.10 -7.59 -7.40
C TRP A 413 1.87 -6.12 -7.73
N GLU A 414 0.79 -5.57 -7.18
CA GLU A 414 0.43 -4.15 -7.33
C GLU A 414 -0.20 -3.62 -6.04
N ILE A 415 0.01 -2.34 -5.76
CA ILE A 415 -0.69 -1.62 -4.69
C ILE A 415 -1.89 -0.92 -5.32
N THR A 416 -3.10 -1.29 -4.91
CA THR A 416 -4.31 -0.61 -5.35
C THR A 416 -4.26 0.85 -4.94
N PRO A 417 -4.38 1.80 -5.88
CA PRO A 417 -4.40 3.22 -5.57
C PRO A 417 -5.53 3.58 -4.61
N LEU A 418 -5.27 4.56 -3.75
CA LEU A 418 -6.31 5.09 -2.88
C LEU A 418 -7.27 5.97 -3.69
N GLU A 419 -8.55 5.73 -3.52
CA GLU A 419 -9.62 6.54 -4.08
C GLU A 419 -10.49 7.10 -2.97
N PHE A 420 -10.61 8.42 -2.94
CA PHE A 420 -11.45 9.13 -1.99
C PHE A 420 -12.47 9.98 -2.71
N ASN A 421 -13.69 9.93 -2.25
CA ASN A 421 -14.78 10.76 -2.76
C ASN A 421 -15.57 11.32 -1.59
N VAL A 422 -16.19 12.47 -1.77
CA VAL A 422 -17.24 12.98 -0.88
C VAL A 422 -18.53 13.17 -1.65
N LEU A 423 -19.62 12.61 -1.13
CA LEU A 423 -20.98 12.87 -1.56
C LEU A 423 -21.57 13.90 -0.62
N VAL A 424 -21.85 15.10 -1.13
CA VAL A 424 -22.46 16.18 -0.36
C VAL A 424 -23.94 16.25 -0.69
N THR A 425 -24.78 16.18 0.36
CA THR A 425 -26.23 16.37 0.24
C THR A 425 -26.60 17.69 0.90
N VAL A 426 -27.31 18.55 0.19
CA VAL A 426 -27.75 19.84 0.69
C VAL A 426 -29.25 19.79 1.00
N LYS A 427 -29.62 20.28 2.20
CA LYS A 427 -31.00 20.31 2.69
C LYS A 427 -31.39 21.69 3.21
N ASP A 428 -32.68 21.97 3.19
CA ASP A 428 -33.28 23.09 3.88
C ASP A 428 -33.40 22.73 5.39
N ASP A 429 -32.78 23.52 6.25
CA ASP A 429 -32.75 23.28 7.70
C ASP A 429 -34.13 23.35 8.36
N SER A 430 -35.06 24.15 7.79
CA SER A 430 -36.37 24.34 8.36
C SER A 430 -37.34 23.22 8.02
N THR A 431 -37.22 22.67 6.79
CA THR A 431 -38.18 21.70 6.25
C THR A 431 -37.59 20.30 6.07
N GLY A 432 -36.26 20.15 6.13
CA GLY A 432 -35.54 18.92 5.82
C GLY A 432 -35.57 18.51 4.34
N LYS A 433 -36.18 19.32 3.47
CA LYS A 433 -36.27 19.03 2.03
C LYS A 433 -34.88 19.15 1.37
N ILE A 434 -34.63 18.27 0.41
CA ILE A 434 -33.42 18.36 -0.43
C ILE A 434 -33.43 19.64 -1.28
N LEU A 435 -32.26 20.21 -1.52
CA LEU A 435 -32.09 21.44 -2.26
C LEU A 435 -31.27 21.21 -3.54
N PRO A 436 -31.91 21.05 -4.72
CA PRO A 436 -31.22 21.04 -6.00
C PRO A 436 -30.70 22.44 -6.35
N ASN A 437 -29.72 22.50 -7.25
CA ASN A 437 -29.10 23.74 -7.72
C ASN A 437 -28.50 24.60 -6.60
N ALA A 438 -28.03 24.00 -5.51
CA ALA A 438 -27.18 24.65 -4.53
C ALA A 438 -25.72 24.61 -4.98
N THR A 439 -25.02 25.72 -4.96
CA THR A 439 -23.60 25.79 -5.28
C THR A 439 -22.78 25.27 -4.12
N VAL A 440 -21.91 24.29 -4.38
CA VAL A 440 -20.97 23.75 -3.40
C VAL A 440 -19.56 24.03 -3.88
N LYS A 441 -18.75 24.72 -3.05
CA LYS A 441 -17.31 24.95 -3.29
C LYS A 441 -16.52 24.06 -2.34
N LEU A 442 -15.60 23.28 -2.90
CA LEU A 442 -14.67 22.42 -2.16
C LEU A 442 -13.27 23.08 -2.18
N TYR A 443 -12.83 23.58 -1.05
CA TYR A 443 -11.50 24.20 -0.87
C TYR A 443 -10.48 23.17 -0.41
N LEU A 444 -9.32 23.17 -1.06
CA LEU A 444 -8.15 22.41 -0.67
C LEU A 444 -7.35 23.21 0.38
N LEU A 445 -7.11 22.62 1.55
CA LEU A 445 -6.32 23.26 2.59
C LEU A 445 -4.85 22.78 2.56
N PRO A 446 -3.84 23.67 2.75
CA PRO A 446 -3.94 25.08 3.13
C PRO A 446 -3.96 26.08 1.98
N ASP A 447 -3.78 25.67 0.70
CA ASP A 447 -3.56 26.57 -0.43
C ASP A 447 -4.83 27.32 -0.89
N SER A 448 -5.98 26.95 -0.33
CA SER A 448 -7.30 27.54 -0.62
C SER A 448 -7.72 27.51 -2.09
N SER A 449 -7.06 26.72 -2.93
CA SER A 449 -7.58 26.42 -4.25
C SER A 449 -8.94 25.71 -4.15
N PHE A 450 -9.84 25.90 -5.09
CA PHE A 450 -11.16 25.28 -5.00
C PHE A 450 -11.66 24.70 -6.32
N ARG A 451 -12.57 23.73 -6.18
CA ARG A 451 -13.45 23.23 -7.23
C ARG A 451 -14.89 23.50 -6.79
N ASP A 452 -15.77 23.71 -7.73
CA ASP A 452 -17.17 23.97 -7.44
C ASP A 452 -18.10 23.19 -8.39
N GLY A 453 -19.36 23.13 -8.02
CA GLY A 453 -20.42 22.56 -8.80
C GLY A 453 -21.78 22.79 -8.13
N MET A 454 -22.83 22.35 -8.79
CA MET A 454 -24.20 22.46 -8.30
C MET A 454 -24.75 21.09 -7.93
N THR A 455 -25.59 21.05 -6.89
CA THR A 455 -26.35 19.86 -6.54
C THR A 455 -27.35 19.49 -7.60
N ASP A 456 -27.50 18.19 -7.85
CA ASP A 456 -28.47 17.59 -8.77
C ASP A 456 -29.93 17.65 -8.21
N GLU A 457 -30.87 16.99 -8.91
CA GLU A 457 -32.28 16.89 -8.48
C GLU A 457 -32.48 16.17 -7.13
N LYS A 458 -31.49 15.37 -6.72
CA LYS A 458 -31.47 14.73 -5.39
C LYS A 458 -30.79 15.58 -4.33
N GLY A 459 -30.45 16.83 -4.65
CA GLY A 459 -29.72 17.72 -3.77
C GLY A 459 -28.28 17.27 -3.52
N GLN A 460 -27.67 16.51 -4.41
CA GLN A 460 -26.39 15.86 -4.23
C GLN A 460 -25.32 16.33 -5.22
N ILE A 461 -24.08 16.38 -4.77
CA ILE A 461 -22.89 16.54 -5.62
C ILE A 461 -21.76 15.67 -5.10
N LYS A 462 -20.99 15.10 -6.02
CA LYS A 462 -19.83 14.27 -5.73
C LYS A 462 -18.54 14.94 -6.14
N PHE A 463 -17.54 14.93 -5.25
CA PHE A 463 -16.17 15.35 -5.54
C PHE A 463 -15.20 14.21 -5.29
N LYS A 464 -14.21 14.05 -6.19
CA LYS A 464 -13.04 13.23 -5.96
C LYS A 464 -12.06 13.99 -5.05
N LEU A 465 -11.49 13.32 -4.05
CA LEU A 465 -10.54 13.89 -3.09
C LEU A 465 -9.15 13.33 -3.34
N LYS A 466 -8.11 14.11 -3.03
CA LYS A 466 -6.73 13.62 -2.96
C LYS A 466 -6.53 12.86 -1.64
N SER A 467 -5.59 11.92 -1.62
CA SER A 467 -5.18 11.25 -0.39
C SER A 467 -4.46 12.23 0.57
N ASN A 468 -4.50 11.92 1.86
CA ASN A 468 -3.81 12.65 2.92
C ASN A 468 -4.07 14.17 2.93
N THR A 469 -5.30 14.59 2.68
CA THR A 469 -5.65 15.98 2.43
C THR A 469 -6.88 16.40 3.22
N GLU A 470 -6.90 17.66 3.69
CA GLU A 470 -8.05 18.27 4.35
C GLU A 470 -8.76 19.24 3.40
N TYR A 471 -10.09 19.27 3.53
CA TYR A 471 -10.95 20.11 2.71
C TYR A 471 -11.97 20.85 3.58
N ALA A 472 -12.25 22.10 3.19
CA ALA A 472 -13.42 22.84 3.65
C ALA A 472 -14.45 22.92 2.52
N LEU A 473 -15.73 22.88 2.89
CA LEU A 473 -16.83 23.04 1.98
C LEU A 473 -17.60 24.31 2.31
N LEU A 474 -18.05 24.99 1.29
CA LEU A 474 -18.95 26.12 1.40
C LEU A 474 -20.16 25.89 0.49
N VAL A 475 -21.33 25.94 1.07
CA VAL A 475 -22.61 25.75 0.38
C VAL A 475 -23.36 27.06 0.33
N ASN A 476 -23.80 27.46 -0.86
CA ASN A 476 -24.63 28.66 -1.08
C ASN A 476 -25.80 28.33 -2.01
N LYS A 477 -26.92 28.99 -1.79
CA LYS A 477 -28.09 28.96 -2.67
C LYS A 477 -28.81 30.29 -2.57
N ASP A 478 -29.37 30.75 -3.68
CA ASP A 478 -30.22 31.96 -3.68
C ASP A 478 -31.36 31.82 -2.68
N LYS A 479 -31.63 32.91 -1.94
CA LYS A 479 -32.62 33.00 -0.84
C LYS A 479 -32.31 32.12 0.39
N TYR A 480 -31.08 31.62 0.53
CA TYR A 480 -30.61 30.89 1.70
C TYR A 480 -29.35 31.51 2.28
N PHE A 481 -29.19 31.42 3.58
CA PHE A 481 -27.89 31.68 4.21
C PHE A 481 -26.93 30.55 3.87
N GLY A 482 -25.66 30.90 3.58
CA GLY A 482 -24.64 29.92 3.34
C GLY A 482 -24.27 29.12 4.60
N ASN A 483 -23.73 27.93 4.40
CA ASN A 483 -23.19 27.11 5.48
C ASN A 483 -21.94 26.37 5.02
N THR A 484 -21.16 25.87 5.99
CA THR A 484 -19.86 25.24 5.75
C THR A 484 -19.84 23.79 6.27
N GLY A 485 -18.95 23.00 5.72
CA GLY A 485 -18.60 21.68 6.21
C GLY A 485 -17.12 21.41 6.05
N SER A 486 -16.66 20.26 6.49
CA SER A 486 -15.30 19.82 6.29
C SER A 486 -15.24 18.31 6.07
N VAL A 487 -14.22 17.87 5.33
CA VAL A 487 -13.92 16.46 5.14
C VAL A 487 -12.41 16.28 5.08
N SER A 488 -11.91 15.16 5.61
CA SER A 488 -10.48 14.86 5.64
C SER A 488 -10.23 13.44 5.19
N SER A 489 -9.27 13.26 4.29
CA SER A 489 -8.69 11.98 3.89
C SER A 489 -7.33 11.71 4.56
N LYS A 490 -6.93 12.54 5.55
CA LYS A 490 -5.68 12.34 6.28
C LYS A 490 -5.71 11.03 7.06
N ASN A 491 -4.58 10.30 7.01
CA ASN A 491 -4.37 9.05 7.72
C ASN A 491 -5.36 7.92 7.37
N GLU A 492 -6.11 8.05 6.28
CA GLU A 492 -6.93 6.95 5.78
C GLU A 492 -6.05 5.97 5.00
N GLU A 493 -6.02 4.72 5.46
CA GLU A 493 -5.19 3.66 4.86
C GLU A 493 -5.88 2.96 3.68
N PHE A 494 -7.20 3.10 3.56
CA PHE A 494 -8.02 2.49 2.53
C PHE A 494 -8.89 3.51 1.82
N SER A 495 -9.28 3.20 0.58
CA SER A 495 -10.24 3.99 -0.19
C SER A 495 -11.55 4.17 0.58
N LYS A 496 -12.10 5.38 0.53
CA LYS A 496 -13.30 5.72 1.29
C LYS A 496 -14.19 6.70 0.55
N ASN A 497 -15.49 6.46 0.59
CA ASN A 497 -16.50 7.40 0.18
C ASN A 497 -17.05 8.08 1.45
N PHE A 498 -16.86 9.38 1.55
CA PHE A 498 -17.41 10.19 2.64
C PHE A 498 -18.82 10.66 2.26
N GLU A 499 -19.71 10.73 3.20
CA GLU A 499 -21.04 11.30 3.04
C GLU A 499 -21.19 12.48 4.00
N LEU A 500 -21.59 13.62 3.48
CA LEU A 500 -21.76 14.84 4.25
C LEU A 500 -23.10 15.47 3.90
N THR A 501 -23.92 15.71 4.92
CA THR A 501 -25.17 16.48 4.77
C THR A 501 -24.96 17.87 5.35
N ILE A 502 -25.21 18.89 4.54
CA ILE A 502 -25.12 20.30 4.95
C ILE A 502 -26.51 20.93 4.81
N GLY A 503 -27.02 21.39 5.93
CA GLY A 503 -28.25 22.16 5.98
C GLY A 503 -27.97 23.64 5.75
N ILE A 504 -28.87 24.33 5.05
CA ILE A 504 -28.86 25.78 4.88
C ILE A 504 -30.24 26.33 5.22
N ALA A 505 -30.28 27.46 5.94
CA ALA A 505 -31.51 28.07 6.41
C ALA A 505 -32.04 29.08 5.35
N PRO A 506 -33.34 29.10 5.06
CA PRO A 506 -33.91 30.11 4.19
C PRO A 506 -33.80 31.51 4.78
N ILE A 507 -33.54 32.50 3.96
CA ILE A 507 -33.53 33.91 4.37
C ILE A 507 -35.00 34.34 4.57
N PRO A 508 -35.38 34.80 5.76
CA PRO A 508 -36.75 35.26 6.01
C PRO A 508 -37.04 36.53 5.17
N PRO A 509 -38.28 36.69 4.68
CA PRO A 509 -38.64 37.85 3.84
C PRO A 509 -38.76 39.14 4.66
N GLN A 510 -38.62 39.08 5.96
CA GLN A 510 -38.73 40.22 6.89
C GLN A 510 -37.35 40.54 7.47
N THR A 511 -37.22 41.78 7.98
CA THR A 511 -36.04 42.17 8.78
C THR A 511 -35.92 41.27 10.02
N ILE A 512 -34.68 40.93 10.36
CA ILE A 512 -34.36 40.14 11.54
C ILE A 512 -33.93 41.07 12.64
N VAL A 513 -34.65 41.07 13.78
CA VAL A 513 -34.22 41.81 14.96
C VAL A 513 -32.98 41.12 15.53
N LEU A 514 -31.89 41.87 15.67
CA LEU A 514 -30.68 41.39 16.34
C LEU A 514 -30.88 41.53 17.85
N GLU A 515 -31.13 40.38 18.50
CA GLU A 515 -31.31 40.35 19.95
C GLU A 515 -30.00 40.68 20.68
N ASP A 516 -30.10 41.27 21.86
CA ASP A 516 -29.01 41.60 22.76
C ASP A 516 -27.92 42.54 22.18
N ILE A 517 -28.27 43.38 21.19
CA ILE A 517 -27.39 44.47 20.77
C ILE A 517 -27.63 45.66 21.68
N LEU A 518 -26.79 45.80 22.69
CA LEU A 518 -26.89 46.78 23.76
C LEU A 518 -25.88 47.91 23.60
N TYR A 519 -26.28 49.12 23.90
CA TYR A 519 -25.46 50.33 23.88
C TYR A 519 -25.40 50.99 25.23
N ASP A 520 -24.39 51.78 25.49
CA ASP A 520 -24.38 52.66 26.65
C ASP A 520 -25.45 53.75 26.54
N LEU A 521 -25.84 54.31 27.68
CA LEU A 521 -26.89 55.32 27.71
C LEU A 521 -26.47 56.54 26.86
N ASN A 522 -27.39 56.95 25.97
CA ASN A 522 -27.15 58.07 25.04
C ASN A 522 -25.87 57.93 24.20
N SER A 523 -25.44 56.75 23.93
CA SER A 523 -24.19 56.42 23.22
C SER A 523 -24.42 55.44 22.11
N ALA A 524 -23.47 55.40 21.20
CA ALA A 524 -23.34 54.36 20.15
C ALA A 524 -22.31 53.31 20.51
N ASN A 525 -21.69 53.37 21.69
CA ASN A 525 -20.70 52.37 22.12
C ASN A 525 -21.41 51.06 22.43
N LEU A 526 -21.00 50.00 21.78
CA LEU A 526 -21.45 48.63 21.99
C LEU A 526 -20.97 48.16 23.36
N ARG A 527 -21.88 47.53 24.13
CA ARG A 527 -21.51 46.90 25.38
C ARG A 527 -20.89 45.51 25.15
N PRO A 528 -20.01 45.04 26.06
CA PRO A 528 -19.41 43.73 25.97
C PRO A 528 -20.41 42.59 25.83
N GLU A 529 -21.59 42.70 26.42
CA GLU A 529 -22.67 41.71 26.34
C GLU A 529 -23.15 41.48 24.90
N SER A 530 -23.01 42.49 24.03
CA SER A 530 -23.40 42.39 22.61
C SER A 530 -22.43 41.55 21.78
N GLU A 531 -21.24 41.27 22.27
CA GLU A 531 -20.20 40.56 21.49
C GLU A 531 -20.67 39.16 21.05
N LYS A 532 -21.43 38.46 21.89
CA LYS A 532 -21.95 37.14 21.57
C LYS A 532 -22.85 37.16 20.33
N SER A 533 -23.84 38.06 20.31
CA SER A 533 -24.77 38.20 19.19
C SER A 533 -24.06 38.75 17.93
N LEU A 534 -23.14 39.67 18.10
CA LEU A 534 -22.31 40.19 16.99
C LEU A 534 -21.41 39.13 16.39
N ASN A 535 -20.82 38.23 17.19
CA ASN A 535 -20.03 37.13 16.68
C ASN A 535 -20.86 36.11 15.91
N ILE A 536 -22.11 35.86 16.28
CA ILE A 536 -23.05 35.06 15.48
C ILE A 536 -23.25 35.69 14.09
N LEU A 537 -23.36 37.04 14.04
CA LEU A 537 -23.47 37.76 12.76
C LEU A 537 -22.17 37.71 11.96
N VAL A 538 -21.00 37.81 12.59
CA VAL A 538 -19.70 37.60 11.94
C VAL A 538 -19.66 36.23 11.29
N ASP A 539 -20.03 35.16 12.03
CA ASP A 539 -20.01 33.79 11.51
C ASP A 539 -21.01 33.60 10.36
N LEU A 540 -22.20 34.18 10.46
CA LEU A 540 -23.19 34.19 9.37
C LEU A 540 -22.61 34.83 8.10
N MET A 541 -21.98 35.99 8.24
CA MET A 541 -21.37 36.72 7.13
C MET A 541 -20.17 35.98 6.53
N ARG A 542 -19.39 35.27 7.34
CA ARG A 542 -18.29 34.41 6.86
C ARG A 542 -18.80 33.21 6.08
N LYS A 543 -19.85 32.54 6.59
CA LYS A 543 -20.49 31.39 5.94
C LYS A 543 -21.29 31.78 4.69
N SER A 544 -21.65 33.05 4.55
CA SER A 544 -22.42 33.58 3.41
C SER A 544 -21.60 34.70 2.72
N PRO A 545 -20.50 34.38 2.03
CA PRO A 545 -19.57 35.39 1.48
C PRO A 545 -20.22 36.33 0.44
N ASN A 546 -21.24 35.87 -0.23
CA ASN A 546 -21.96 36.65 -1.26
C ASN A 546 -23.06 37.55 -0.67
N LEU A 547 -23.34 37.42 0.64
CA LEU A 547 -24.45 38.13 1.29
C LEU A 547 -24.11 39.60 1.47
N ARG A 548 -25.05 40.48 1.11
CA ARG A 548 -25.07 41.91 1.43
C ARG A 548 -26.19 42.21 2.41
N ILE A 549 -25.91 42.96 3.44
CA ILE A 549 -26.86 43.26 4.51
C ILE A 549 -27.00 44.76 4.77
N GLY A 550 -28.22 45.18 5.15
CA GLY A 550 -28.49 46.45 5.78
C GLY A 550 -28.55 46.28 7.30
N ILE A 551 -27.89 47.14 8.01
CA ILE A 551 -27.98 47.23 9.49
C ILE A 551 -28.77 48.49 9.82
N TYR A 552 -29.98 48.30 10.36
CA TYR A 552 -30.91 49.36 10.69
C TYR A 552 -31.02 49.50 12.19
N SER A 553 -30.70 50.69 12.73
CA SER A 553 -30.87 50.97 14.16
C SER A 553 -32.00 51.97 14.40
N HIS A 554 -32.73 51.75 15.47
CA HIS A 554 -33.89 52.52 15.86
C HIS A 554 -33.73 53.10 17.26
N THR A 555 -34.40 54.19 17.53
CA THR A 555 -34.53 54.83 18.87
C THR A 555 -35.98 54.81 19.31
N ASP A 556 -36.20 55.15 20.57
CA ASP A 556 -37.53 55.55 21.04
C ASP A 556 -37.79 57.05 20.75
N SER A 557 -38.97 57.51 21.01
CA SER A 557 -39.46 58.82 20.65
C SER A 557 -39.23 59.94 21.70
N ARG A 558 -38.42 59.67 22.74
CA ARG A 558 -38.26 60.58 23.90
C ARG A 558 -37.28 61.72 23.68
N ALA A 559 -36.55 61.75 22.54
CA ALA A 559 -35.63 62.82 22.18
C ALA A 559 -36.11 63.52 20.90
N THR A 560 -35.39 64.54 20.42
CA THR A 560 -35.72 65.19 19.15
C THR A 560 -35.38 64.29 17.97
N ASP A 561 -36.15 64.38 16.88
CA ASP A 561 -35.97 63.57 15.65
C ASP A 561 -34.51 63.69 15.17
N ARG A 562 -33.94 64.91 15.10
CA ARG A 562 -32.56 65.12 14.64
C ARG A 562 -31.54 64.39 15.53
N TYR A 563 -31.74 64.36 16.86
CA TYR A 563 -30.90 63.60 17.77
C TYR A 563 -31.06 62.12 17.58
N ASN A 564 -32.32 61.64 17.47
CA ASN A 564 -32.63 60.23 17.24
C ASN A 564 -32.09 59.71 15.92
N ASP A 565 -32.16 60.49 14.85
CA ASP A 565 -31.55 60.15 13.56
C ASP A 565 -30.04 60.04 13.66
N SER A 566 -29.38 61.00 14.31
CA SER A 566 -27.93 60.97 14.50
C SER A 566 -27.46 59.82 15.37
N LEU A 567 -28.15 59.54 16.49
CA LEU A 567 -27.83 58.47 17.41
C LEU A 567 -28.03 57.08 16.77
N SER A 568 -29.14 56.89 16.08
CA SER A 568 -29.43 55.62 15.38
C SER A 568 -28.43 55.37 14.27
N GLN A 569 -28.02 56.38 13.48
CA GLN A 569 -26.99 56.24 12.45
C GLN A 569 -25.65 55.84 13.06
N ALA A 570 -25.23 56.47 14.15
CA ALA A 570 -24.00 56.14 14.85
C ALA A 570 -24.02 54.70 15.40
N ARG A 571 -25.16 54.22 15.92
CA ARG A 571 -25.35 52.86 16.41
C ARG A 571 -25.25 51.83 15.29
N ALA A 572 -25.91 52.06 14.16
CA ALA A 572 -25.79 51.17 12.98
C ALA A 572 -24.35 51.10 12.49
N GLN A 573 -23.65 52.25 12.49
CA GLN A 573 -22.22 52.32 12.11
C GLN A 573 -21.31 51.56 13.08
N SER A 574 -21.60 51.57 14.38
CA SER A 574 -20.82 50.82 15.37
C SER A 574 -20.89 49.33 15.16
N VAL A 575 -22.08 48.77 14.81
CA VAL A 575 -22.21 47.38 14.43
C VAL A 575 -21.43 47.05 13.17
N VAL A 576 -21.51 47.89 12.14
CA VAL A 576 -20.75 47.70 10.91
C VAL A 576 -19.25 47.76 11.18
N ASN A 577 -18.79 48.70 12.01
CA ASN A 577 -17.39 48.80 12.40
C ASN A 577 -16.90 47.54 13.14
N PHE A 578 -17.70 46.96 14.02
CA PHE A 578 -17.41 45.69 14.68
C PHE A 578 -17.21 44.57 13.64
N LEU A 579 -18.10 44.46 12.67
CA LEU A 579 -18.01 43.47 11.60
C LEU A 579 -16.76 43.67 10.74
N ILE A 580 -16.43 44.91 10.39
CA ILE A 580 -15.20 45.28 9.65
C ILE A 580 -13.95 44.86 10.43
N THR A 581 -13.89 45.16 11.73
CA THR A 581 -12.78 44.77 12.60
C THR A 581 -12.60 43.26 12.66
N ASN A 582 -13.68 42.51 12.49
CA ASN A 582 -13.68 41.06 12.44
C ASN A 582 -13.51 40.50 11.01
N GLY A 583 -13.08 41.34 10.04
CA GLY A 583 -12.66 40.89 8.70
C GLY A 583 -13.81 40.80 7.69
N ILE A 584 -14.98 41.35 7.96
CA ILE A 584 -16.07 41.42 6.95
C ILE A 584 -15.85 42.65 6.07
N ASP A 585 -15.91 42.44 4.74
CA ASP A 585 -15.75 43.52 3.76
C ASP A 585 -16.85 44.59 3.93
N SER A 586 -16.43 45.86 4.04
CA SER A 586 -17.34 46.99 4.22
C SER A 586 -18.35 47.16 3.08
N ALA A 587 -18.00 46.79 1.86
CA ALA A 587 -18.89 46.86 0.69
C ALA A 587 -20.11 45.91 0.78
N ARG A 588 -20.11 44.98 1.73
CA ARG A 588 -21.20 44.06 2.01
C ARG A 588 -22.25 44.61 2.98
N MET A 589 -22.01 45.78 3.55
CA MET A 589 -22.80 46.30 4.67
C MET A 589 -23.22 47.74 4.45
N VAL A 590 -24.49 48.02 4.72
CA VAL A 590 -25.05 49.36 4.63
C VAL A 590 -25.64 49.76 6.00
N PRO A 591 -24.97 50.64 6.78
CA PRO A 591 -25.48 51.16 8.02
C PRO A 591 -26.53 52.26 7.76
N LYS A 592 -27.69 52.19 8.42
CA LYS A 592 -28.73 53.22 8.32
C LYS A 592 -29.44 53.40 9.65
N GLY A 593 -29.43 54.62 10.14
CA GLY A 593 -30.25 55.07 11.26
C GLY A 593 -31.68 55.37 10.77
N LEU A 594 -32.65 54.90 11.49
CA LEU A 594 -34.08 55.12 11.20
C LEU A 594 -34.77 55.91 12.33
N GLY A 595 -34.03 56.39 13.30
CA GLY A 595 -34.59 57.16 14.43
C GLY A 595 -35.83 56.47 15.02
N GLU A 596 -36.83 57.25 15.29
CA GLU A 596 -38.15 56.79 15.78
C GLU A 596 -39.18 56.53 14.66
N GLN A 597 -38.79 56.75 13.39
CA GLN A 597 -39.72 56.75 12.23
C GLN A 597 -40.43 55.42 12.01
N LYS A 598 -39.91 54.33 12.52
CA LYS A 598 -40.50 53.00 12.41
C LYS A 598 -40.69 52.36 13.78
N PRO A 599 -41.79 52.70 14.49
CA PRO A 599 -42.11 52.04 15.76
C PRO A 599 -42.24 50.52 15.59
N TYR A 600 -41.83 49.76 16.59
CA TYR A 600 -41.94 48.30 16.60
C TYR A 600 -43.41 47.85 16.75
N THR A 601 -43.74 46.74 16.14
CA THR A 601 -45.05 46.10 16.34
C THR A 601 -44.89 44.91 17.29
N ALA A 602 -45.52 44.96 18.43
CA ALA A 602 -45.42 43.92 19.46
C ALA A 602 -46.80 43.41 19.92
N LEU A 603 -46.81 42.21 20.45
CA LEU A 603 -48.00 41.62 21.10
C LEU A 603 -48.21 42.30 22.47
N VAL A 604 -49.22 43.14 22.59
CA VAL A 604 -49.56 43.80 23.82
C VAL A 604 -51.00 43.41 24.17
N ASN A 605 -51.21 42.84 25.38
CA ASN A 605 -52.49 42.38 25.85
C ASN A 605 -53.28 41.48 24.88
N GLY A 606 -52.53 40.61 24.13
CA GLY A 606 -53.10 39.62 23.19
C GLY A 606 -53.39 40.18 21.79
N LYS A 607 -53.02 41.43 21.48
CA LYS A 607 -53.14 42.04 20.16
C LYS A 607 -51.82 42.56 19.66
N MET A 608 -51.59 42.49 18.33
CA MET A 608 -50.44 43.11 17.68
C MET A 608 -50.69 44.63 17.60
N GLU A 609 -49.84 45.41 18.29
CA GLU A 609 -49.98 46.85 18.41
C GLU A 609 -48.70 47.56 17.94
N LEU A 610 -48.84 48.66 17.19
CA LEU A 610 -47.75 49.51 16.78
C LEU A 610 -47.33 50.41 17.96
N LEU A 611 -46.10 50.28 18.43
CA LEU A 611 -45.60 50.98 19.63
C LEU A 611 -45.23 52.45 19.34
N THR A 612 -46.25 53.23 18.90
CA THR A 612 -46.11 54.69 18.81
C THR A 612 -46.03 55.29 20.21
N GLU A 613 -45.46 56.50 20.36
CA GLU A 613 -45.41 57.20 21.62
C GLU A 613 -46.83 57.39 22.22
N ALA A 614 -47.77 57.82 21.41
CA ALA A 614 -49.14 58.01 21.81
C ALA A 614 -49.80 56.71 22.34
N PHE A 615 -49.42 55.55 21.79
CA PHE A 615 -49.87 54.24 22.30
C PHE A 615 -49.21 53.89 23.62
N ILE A 616 -47.84 54.05 23.68
CA ILE A 616 -47.06 53.70 24.88
C ILE A 616 -47.49 54.51 26.09
N LEU A 617 -47.67 55.84 25.94
CA LEU A 617 -48.05 56.74 27.00
C LEU A 617 -49.48 56.45 27.61
N LYS A 618 -50.32 55.74 26.86
CA LYS A 618 -51.59 55.21 27.33
C LYS A 618 -51.50 53.94 28.18
N GLN A 619 -50.35 53.27 28.19
CA GLN A 619 -50.14 52.05 28.96
C GLN A 619 -49.80 52.38 30.44
N PRO A 620 -49.96 51.45 31.37
CA PRO A 620 -49.56 51.61 32.77
C PRO A 620 -48.08 52.03 32.84
N LYS A 621 -47.70 52.94 33.74
CA LYS A 621 -46.38 53.50 33.85
C LYS A 621 -45.24 52.48 34.00
N ASP A 622 -45.54 51.40 34.74
CA ASP A 622 -44.60 50.27 34.94
C ASP A 622 -44.32 49.49 33.65
N LYS A 623 -45.18 49.58 32.63
CA LYS A 623 -44.99 48.91 31.34
C LYS A 623 -44.38 49.79 30.25
N GLN A 624 -44.43 51.11 30.42
CA GLN A 624 -44.01 52.06 29.36
C GLN A 624 -42.53 51.88 28.99
N GLU A 625 -41.60 51.76 29.98
CA GLU A 625 -40.21 51.61 29.71
C GLU A 625 -39.88 50.33 28.92
N ALA A 626 -40.52 49.22 29.26
CA ALA A 626 -40.32 47.99 28.50
C ALA A 626 -40.78 48.12 27.04
N LEU A 627 -41.85 48.85 26.77
CA LEU A 627 -42.37 49.13 25.43
C LEU A 627 -41.46 50.10 24.65
N PHE A 628 -40.92 51.13 25.31
CA PHE A 628 -39.91 52.01 24.73
C PHE A 628 -38.63 51.26 24.43
N GLN A 629 -38.25 50.29 25.26
CA GLN A 629 -37.10 49.42 25.02
C GLN A 629 -37.23 48.61 23.74
N LEU A 630 -38.40 48.12 23.39
CA LEU A 630 -38.64 47.39 22.15
C LEU A 630 -38.44 48.26 20.89
N ASN A 631 -38.66 49.57 20.99
CA ASN A 631 -38.37 50.52 19.91
C ASN A 631 -36.86 50.73 19.74
N ARG A 632 -36.06 50.62 20.80
CA ARG A 632 -34.59 50.71 20.77
C ARG A 632 -33.96 49.39 20.32
N ARG A 633 -33.99 49.12 19.05
CA ARG A 633 -33.51 47.86 18.46
C ARG A 633 -32.58 48.05 17.28
N THR A 634 -31.87 47.01 16.93
CA THR A 634 -31.08 46.92 15.69
C THR A 634 -31.67 45.77 14.87
N GLU A 635 -31.89 46.01 13.60
CA GLU A 635 -32.43 45.06 12.64
C GLU A 635 -31.43 44.78 11.54
N LEU A 636 -31.46 43.56 11.01
CA LEU A 636 -30.73 43.13 9.83
C LEU A 636 -31.71 42.89 8.68
N GLU A 637 -31.42 43.46 7.51
CA GLU A 637 -32.10 43.15 6.25
C GLU A 637 -31.12 42.55 5.28
N VAL A 638 -31.53 41.50 4.57
CA VAL A 638 -30.72 40.95 3.46
C VAL A 638 -31.00 41.76 2.22
N LEU A 639 -29.99 42.48 1.72
CA LEU A 639 -30.08 43.34 0.53
C LEU A 639 -29.81 42.56 -0.79
N GLY A 640 -29.16 41.42 -0.70
CA GLY A 640 -28.86 40.55 -1.81
C GLY A 640 -27.82 39.48 -1.49
N SER A 641 -27.65 38.53 -2.38
CA SER A 641 -26.65 37.44 -2.33
C SER A 641 -25.73 37.45 -3.57
N ASP A 642 -25.48 38.65 -4.09
CA ASP A 642 -24.82 38.91 -5.37
C ASP A 642 -23.42 39.56 -5.20
N PHE A 643 -22.86 39.59 -3.99
CA PHE A 643 -21.55 40.20 -3.77
C PHE A 643 -20.45 39.32 -4.35
N GLU A 644 -19.75 39.81 -5.37
CA GLU A 644 -18.54 39.23 -5.92
C GLU A 644 -17.32 39.94 -5.32
N GLY A 645 -16.86 39.48 -4.16
CA GLY A 645 -15.72 40.07 -3.48
C GLY A 645 -14.38 39.72 -4.14
N ASN A 646 -13.34 40.52 -3.89
CA ASN A 646 -11.95 40.32 -4.31
C ASN A 646 -11.28 39.11 -3.61
N ILE A 647 -11.95 37.99 -3.49
CA ILE A 647 -11.37 36.78 -2.89
C ILE A 647 -10.48 36.11 -3.95
N LYS A 648 -9.17 36.25 -3.81
CA LYS A 648 -8.16 35.63 -4.66
C LYS A 648 -8.05 34.12 -4.38
N TYR A 649 -9.11 33.33 -4.63
CA TYR A 649 -9.02 31.88 -4.64
C TYR A 649 -8.81 31.41 -6.07
N LYS A 650 -7.85 30.49 -6.26
CA LYS A 650 -7.57 29.92 -7.57
C LYS A 650 -8.54 28.76 -7.82
N ARG A 651 -9.46 28.92 -8.75
CA ARG A 651 -10.29 27.81 -9.27
C ARG A 651 -9.39 26.83 -10.02
N VAL A 652 -9.46 25.53 -9.69
CA VAL A 652 -8.77 24.44 -10.40
C VAL A 652 -9.79 23.62 -11.17
N SER A 653 -9.53 23.36 -12.45
CA SER A 653 -10.35 22.48 -13.28
C SER A 653 -10.25 21.04 -12.77
N GLY A 654 -11.37 20.30 -12.79
CA GLY A 654 -11.55 19.03 -12.08
C GLY A 654 -10.89 17.78 -12.66
N GLU A 655 -9.88 17.85 -13.54
CA GLU A 655 -9.35 16.67 -14.25
C GLU A 655 -7.86 16.35 -14.04
N GLU A 656 -7.16 17.00 -13.16
CA GLU A 656 -5.76 16.63 -12.88
C GLU A 656 -5.67 15.80 -11.61
N ASP A 657 -5.87 14.49 -11.67
CA ASP A 657 -5.29 13.51 -10.73
C ASP A 657 -5.68 12.05 -11.04
N SER A 658 -5.72 11.66 -12.31
CA SER A 658 -5.68 10.24 -12.66
C SER A 658 -4.28 9.83 -13.13
N LYS A 659 -3.25 10.11 -12.33
CA LYS A 659 -2.08 9.25 -12.37
C LYS A 659 -2.47 7.99 -11.59
N GLY A 660 -2.98 7.01 -12.33
CA GLY A 660 -3.14 5.64 -11.86
C GLY A 660 -1.82 5.14 -11.25
N ALA A 661 -1.86 3.98 -10.60
CA ALA A 661 -0.68 3.28 -10.09
C ALA A 661 0.48 3.49 -11.05
N GLY A 662 1.61 4.01 -10.56
CA GLY A 662 2.74 4.44 -11.38
C GLY A 662 3.09 3.38 -12.42
N SER A 663 3.48 3.79 -13.61
CA SER A 663 3.82 2.88 -14.69
C SER A 663 4.81 1.82 -14.21
N LEU A 664 4.66 0.58 -14.64
CA LEU A 664 5.59 -0.50 -14.32
C LEU A 664 7.04 -0.13 -14.67
N PHE A 665 7.23 0.79 -15.63
CA PHE A 665 8.52 1.21 -16.16
C PHE A 665 8.84 2.70 -15.91
N GLU A 666 8.19 3.36 -14.94
CA GLU A 666 8.55 4.74 -14.56
C GLU A 666 10.04 4.85 -14.19
N GLY A 667 10.67 5.95 -14.62
CA GLY A 667 12.06 6.25 -14.29
C GLY A 667 13.12 5.58 -15.18
N ARG A 668 12.78 4.62 -16.03
CA ARG A 668 13.71 4.05 -17.00
C ARG A 668 13.78 4.92 -18.26
N THR A 669 14.70 5.86 -18.29
CA THR A 669 15.06 6.56 -19.52
C THR A 669 15.70 5.55 -20.47
N GLY A 670 15.11 5.32 -21.63
CA GLY A 670 15.74 4.53 -22.69
C GLY A 670 17.07 5.16 -23.07
N GLY A 671 18.14 4.37 -23.11
CA GLY A 671 19.26 4.73 -23.95
C GLY A 671 18.73 4.80 -25.39
N ASP A 672 19.02 5.88 -26.08
CA ASP A 672 18.64 6.04 -27.48
C ASP A 672 19.10 4.81 -28.27
N ASP A 673 18.13 4.16 -28.93
CA ASP A 673 18.42 3.20 -29.98
C ASP A 673 19.00 3.97 -31.17
N LYS A 674 20.31 4.11 -31.20
CA LYS A 674 21.06 4.42 -32.39
C LYS A 674 22.06 3.30 -32.67
#